data_29f96f287b176f408ed73f58ff9c6423
#
_entry.id   29f96f287b176f408ed73f58ff9c6423
#
_cell.length_a   1.000
_cell.length_b   1.000
_cell.length_c   1.000
_cell.angle_alpha   90.00
_cell.angle_beta   90.00
_cell.angle_gamma   90.00
#
_symmetry.space_group_name_H-M   'P 1'
#
loop_
_entity.id
_entity.type
_entity.pdbx_description
1 polymer ?
#
loop_
_entity_poly.entity_id
_entity_poly.type
_entity_poly.pdbx_seq_one_letter_code
_entity_poly.pdbx_strand_id
1 'polypeptide(L)'
;MTTPQLRPQQTADRLDWLAETLDEFAPFEAAQRIAPHLGAQPRDDGCVEVGFWTPALVEAGIPAEDVSLEMFTPTESVDPSAPESTVEFDRHRVPLRREGEYHWGVIEGMQIGTREQLGSLYQLVYQKRGRKVPGRDDSLDRDGWGIVPDPLADSVPFGVFAPAECYDIERLDADRADREYFEALGSDDERVSTSEHDGLPRVEPAVSMLEIHPSTATESGSLAGLARRYREIGRKQRDGEELTPAERNFVGYDAIQVMPVEPITQQHGTHHFWEPGEFDREEASETLEVRVGRPDMINWGYDIVISAFAAPNPAVLETGRPDELVDFIAACHNLPEPIKIVFDIALGHADDGAIPLLADEFFEGPGMYGQHLDYQQPTVRAILLELQRRKMDYGADGIRVDGAQDFRYYDAERDEMVHDDAFLAKMDEVVQEVAGTEYRPWMIYEDGRPWPQEDWELTSTYRTLIEQHPHSFQWSPVTFAHNTPALLTFWATKWWRVREVADMGSQWLTGVANHDTVRRGSQVVVGDSWDAPQENPNLADDMPATLDAAYNNPASSMLFHCLLPGVPMDFLNANMRGPWGFIRDTDDTWNVKVVAEEAYVVDWQLTDETFVDDRFFPRLKSLGFETREGLREFIQRLADTVEATDYHLETMATVLSTLGTPMGDDLSYKDLKAFGQAWMADMHEYANLSHWTADQDDDRTAFDLAVREFRHDRPWLRRDVGEADSELFDYRHPTRGTVLYYGLRESPAGDEQLLVAANMEGQPVEVSPAILAEDEQIPDDGWEVALAAPGVDSEAGTDAAVVELQDSQAIIWQREP
;
A
#
# COMPACT_ATOMS: atom_id res chain seq x y z
N MET A 1 12.20 36.92 14.31
CA MET A 1 12.96 35.83 13.64
C MET A 1 14.16 36.42 12.94
N THR A 2 15.22 35.65 12.75
CA THR A 2 16.42 36.09 12.01
C THR A 2 16.07 36.03 10.51
N THR A 3 16.38 37.03 9.72
CA THR A 3 16.16 37.00 8.26
C THR A 3 16.98 35.86 7.65
N PRO A 4 16.39 34.98 6.83
CA PRO A 4 17.08 33.89 6.18
C PRO A 4 18.26 34.35 5.32
N GLN A 5 19.40 33.68 5.47
CA GLN A 5 20.61 34.04 4.72
C GLN A 5 21.51 32.82 4.47
N LEU A 6 22.23 32.84 3.34
CA LEU A 6 23.25 31.86 3.03
C LEU A 6 24.45 31.97 3.97
N ARG A 7 24.99 30.87 4.43
CA ARG A 7 26.26 30.71 5.13
C ARG A 7 27.38 30.44 4.13
N PRO A 8 28.13 31.48 3.66
CA PRO A 8 28.99 31.34 2.49
C PRO A 8 30.11 30.32 2.63
N GLN A 9 30.73 30.20 3.82
CA GLN A 9 31.84 29.27 4.00
C GLN A 9 31.34 27.83 4.09
N GLN A 10 30.29 27.56 4.88
CA GLN A 10 29.72 26.22 4.99
C GLN A 10 29.16 25.73 3.64
N THR A 11 28.56 26.63 2.86
CA THR A 11 28.13 26.30 1.49
C THR A 11 29.30 25.96 0.60
N ALA A 12 30.41 26.71 0.69
CA ALA A 12 31.62 26.43 -0.10
C ALA A 12 32.24 25.08 0.28
N ASP A 13 32.33 24.78 1.58
CA ASP A 13 32.86 23.50 2.07
C ASP A 13 32.03 22.32 1.54
N ARG A 14 30.71 22.49 1.42
CA ARG A 14 29.82 21.46 0.84
C ARG A 14 29.99 21.31 -0.67
N LEU A 15 30.15 22.39 -1.41
CA LEU A 15 30.42 22.33 -2.84
C LEU A 15 31.79 21.69 -3.15
N ASP A 16 32.80 21.93 -2.32
CA ASP A 16 34.10 21.26 -2.44
C ASP A 16 33.95 19.75 -2.24
N TRP A 17 33.21 19.31 -1.19
CA TRP A 17 32.87 17.91 -0.96
C TRP A 17 32.10 17.28 -2.14
N LEU A 18 31.12 18.01 -2.69
CA LEU A 18 30.33 17.54 -3.83
C LEU A 18 31.22 17.35 -5.08
N ALA A 19 32.09 18.32 -5.37
CA ALA A 19 33.01 18.23 -6.49
C ALA A 19 34.00 17.05 -6.33
N GLU A 20 34.53 16.84 -5.12
CA GLU A 20 35.39 15.70 -4.81
C GLU A 20 34.64 14.38 -5.00
N THR A 21 33.40 14.27 -4.50
CA THR A 21 32.57 13.07 -4.62
C THR A 21 32.27 12.75 -6.09
N LEU A 22 31.92 13.75 -6.89
CA LEU A 22 31.65 13.56 -8.34
C LEU A 22 32.89 13.17 -9.14
N ASP A 23 34.10 13.57 -8.71
CA ASP A 23 35.36 13.25 -9.39
C ASP A 23 35.93 11.88 -8.96
N GLU A 24 35.72 11.47 -7.68
CA GLU A 24 36.35 10.27 -7.12
C GLU A 24 35.56 8.99 -7.40
N PHE A 25 34.21 9.05 -7.42
CA PHE A 25 33.35 7.87 -7.49
C PHE A 25 32.69 7.68 -8.86
N ALA A 26 32.31 6.42 -9.15
CA ALA A 26 31.48 6.12 -10.31
C ALA A 26 30.09 6.78 -10.18
N PRO A 27 29.40 7.10 -11.29
CA PRO A 27 28.18 7.93 -11.24
C PRO A 27 27.12 7.46 -10.24
N PHE A 28 26.83 6.18 -10.17
CA PHE A 28 25.84 5.64 -9.22
C PHE A 28 26.34 5.71 -7.77
N GLU A 29 27.61 5.38 -7.53
CA GLU A 29 28.19 5.45 -6.19
C GLU A 29 28.27 6.91 -5.69
N ALA A 30 28.63 7.85 -6.57
CA ALA A 30 28.61 9.27 -6.26
C ALA A 30 27.17 9.72 -5.91
N ALA A 31 26.18 9.33 -6.72
CA ALA A 31 24.79 9.66 -6.49
C ALA A 31 24.24 9.08 -5.16
N GLN A 32 24.60 7.84 -4.80
CA GLN A 32 24.23 7.22 -3.52
C GLN A 32 24.81 7.98 -2.31
N ARG A 33 25.99 8.59 -2.44
CA ARG A 33 26.60 9.41 -1.39
C ARG A 33 25.97 10.79 -1.28
N ILE A 34 25.45 11.32 -2.38
CA ILE A 34 24.86 12.66 -2.47
C ILE A 34 23.38 12.63 -2.06
N ALA A 35 22.61 11.60 -2.45
CA ALA A 35 21.17 11.51 -2.25
C ALA A 35 20.71 11.76 -0.80
N PRO A 36 21.38 11.24 0.27
CA PRO A 36 20.99 11.53 1.66
C PRO A 36 21.02 13.00 2.05
N HIS A 37 21.79 13.82 1.32
CA HIS A 37 21.93 15.26 1.57
C HIS A 37 21.02 16.14 0.69
N LEU A 38 20.24 15.54 -0.22
CA LEU A 38 19.26 16.27 -1.02
C LEU A 38 18.00 16.59 -0.20
N GLY A 39 17.25 17.59 -0.66
CA GLY A 39 16.13 18.19 0.08
C GLY A 39 16.61 19.18 1.13
N ALA A 40 15.77 19.46 2.13
CA ALA A 40 16.09 20.36 3.24
C ALA A 40 16.40 19.55 4.51
N GLN A 41 17.66 19.56 4.92
CA GLN A 41 18.17 18.81 6.07
C GLN A 41 18.49 19.76 7.22
N PRO A 42 17.73 19.75 8.34
CA PRO A 42 18.09 20.43 9.58
C PRO A 42 19.45 19.95 10.09
N ARG A 43 20.20 20.88 10.71
CA ARG A 43 21.55 20.62 11.23
C ARG A 43 21.64 21.00 12.71
N ASP A 44 22.53 20.35 13.45
CA ASP A 44 22.77 20.60 14.88
C ASP A 44 23.14 22.06 15.20
N ASP A 45 23.74 22.79 14.23
CA ASP A 45 24.10 24.20 14.39
C ASP A 45 22.94 25.18 14.17
N GLY A 46 21.73 24.67 13.96
CA GLY A 46 20.52 25.45 13.73
C GLY A 46 20.40 26.05 12.32
N CYS A 47 21.28 25.67 11.40
CA CYS A 47 21.15 25.91 9.98
C CYS A 47 20.38 24.79 9.30
N VAL A 48 19.93 25.03 8.08
CA VAL A 48 19.33 24.00 7.20
C VAL A 48 20.23 23.86 5.97
N GLU A 49 20.67 22.67 5.69
CA GLU A 49 21.33 22.34 4.45
C GLU A 49 20.29 22.04 3.39
N VAL A 50 20.41 22.60 2.19
CA VAL A 50 19.46 22.45 1.10
C VAL A 50 20.17 22.07 -0.17
N GLY A 51 19.80 20.95 -0.77
CA GLY A 51 20.36 20.43 -2.03
C GLY A 51 19.30 20.02 -3.03
N PHE A 52 19.45 20.41 -4.30
CA PHE A 52 18.56 20.04 -5.40
C PHE A 52 19.36 19.50 -6.58
N TRP A 53 18.94 18.39 -7.15
CA TRP A 53 19.40 17.89 -8.44
C TRP A 53 18.55 18.51 -9.56
N THR A 54 19.18 19.23 -10.47
CA THR A 54 18.48 20.07 -11.45
C THR A 54 19.15 20.03 -12.84
N PRO A 55 19.31 18.83 -13.44
CA PRO A 55 20.03 18.66 -14.72
C PRO A 55 19.42 19.49 -15.85
N ALA A 56 18.10 19.53 -15.95
CA ALA A 56 17.40 20.29 -16.99
C ALA A 56 17.69 21.81 -16.95
N LEU A 57 17.91 22.40 -15.77
CA LEU A 57 18.29 23.81 -15.65
C LEU A 57 19.70 24.07 -16.18
N VAL A 58 20.62 23.11 -15.94
CA VAL A 58 21.99 23.17 -16.42
C VAL A 58 22.03 23.01 -17.93
N GLU A 59 21.29 22.05 -18.49
CA GLU A 59 21.19 21.85 -19.94
C GLU A 59 20.61 23.08 -20.66
N ALA A 60 19.57 23.70 -20.07
CA ALA A 60 18.97 24.94 -20.57
C ALA A 60 19.91 26.16 -20.45
N GLY A 61 21.04 26.01 -19.78
CA GLY A 61 22.01 27.09 -19.55
C GLY A 61 21.45 28.21 -18.66
N ILE A 62 20.62 27.85 -17.66
CA ILE A 62 20.17 28.80 -16.63
C ILE A 62 21.37 29.16 -15.76
N PRO A 63 21.73 30.45 -15.61
CA PRO A 63 22.82 30.86 -14.73
C PRO A 63 22.55 30.52 -13.27
N ALA A 64 23.58 30.12 -12.53
CA ALA A 64 23.41 29.78 -11.11
C ALA A 64 22.88 30.97 -10.26
N GLU A 65 23.24 32.20 -10.63
CA GLU A 65 22.73 33.43 -9.98
C GLU A 65 21.24 33.68 -10.20
N ASP A 66 20.62 33.03 -11.18
CA ASP A 66 19.19 33.10 -11.46
C ASP A 66 18.38 32.03 -10.70
N VAL A 67 19.04 31.15 -9.95
CA VAL A 67 18.43 30.07 -9.17
C VAL A 67 18.49 30.40 -7.67
N SER A 68 17.37 30.31 -6.99
CA SER A 68 17.25 30.67 -5.58
C SER A 68 16.32 29.71 -4.83
N LEU A 69 16.55 29.56 -3.53
CA LEU A 69 15.58 29.01 -2.59
C LEU A 69 14.57 30.11 -2.25
N GLU A 70 13.29 29.87 -2.48
CA GLU A 70 12.19 30.71 -2.04
C GLU A 70 11.56 30.09 -0.80
N MET A 71 11.43 30.88 0.24
CA MET A 71 10.96 30.44 1.57
C MET A 71 9.79 31.28 2.03
N PHE A 72 8.81 30.66 2.69
CA PHE A 72 7.65 31.30 3.28
C PHE A 72 7.58 30.91 4.75
N THR A 73 7.89 31.83 5.63
CA THR A 73 7.87 31.59 7.09
C THR A 73 6.58 32.19 7.67
N PRO A 74 5.74 31.39 8.36
CA PRO A 74 4.51 31.91 8.94
C PRO A 74 4.79 32.96 10.00
N THR A 75 4.04 34.08 10.00
CA THR A 75 4.20 35.14 11.00
C THR A 75 3.38 34.88 12.27
N GLU A 76 2.43 33.95 12.18
CA GLU A 76 1.56 33.52 13.28
C GLU A 76 1.45 31.99 13.32
N SER A 77 0.79 31.44 14.35
CA SER A 77 0.54 29.99 14.42
C SER A 77 -0.46 29.56 13.35
N VAL A 78 -0.11 28.53 12.60
CA VAL A 78 -0.93 27.94 11.54
C VAL A 78 -1.40 26.57 12.00
N ASP A 79 -2.67 26.28 11.77
CA ASP A 79 -3.27 24.96 11.91
C ASP A 79 -3.41 24.31 10.52
N PRO A 80 -2.53 23.37 10.12
CA PRO A 80 -2.62 22.73 8.81
C PRO A 80 -3.87 21.85 8.63
N SER A 81 -4.54 21.50 9.73
CA SER A 81 -5.77 20.70 9.70
C SER A 81 -7.03 21.52 9.41
N ALA A 82 -6.93 22.86 9.43
CA ALA A 82 -8.05 23.71 9.13
C ALA A 82 -8.50 23.54 7.66
N PRO A 83 -9.81 23.36 7.38
CA PRO A 83 -10.30 23.18 6.01
C PRO A 83 -9.85 24.28 5.05
N GLU A 84 -9.87 25.53 5.52
CA GLU A 84 -9.37 26.70 4.79
C GLU A 84 -9.02 27.82 5.79
N SER A 85 -7.92 28.52 5.54
CA SER A 85 -7.54 29.72 6.29
C SER A 85 -6.73 30.69 5.42
N THR A 86 -6.68 31.96 5.81
CA THR A 86 -5.77 32.95 5.22
C THR A 86 -4.69 33.24 6.26
N VAL A 87 -3.45 33.07 5.88
CA VAL A 87 -2.27 33.17 6.75
C VAL A 87 -1.28 34.16 6.16
N GLU A 88 -0.68 34.99 7.02
CA GLU A 88 0.40 35.89 6.62
C GLU A 88 1.75 35.17 6.72
N PHE A 89 2.54 35.24 5.64
CA PHE A 89 3.89 34.67 5.54
C PHE A 89 4.92 35.76 5.21
N ASP A 90 6.07 35.70 5.88
CA ASP A 90 7.27 36.42 5.45
C ASP A 90 7.97 35.60 4.36
N ARG A 91 7.91 36.10 3.14
CA ARG A 91 8.61 35.49 2.00
C ARG A 91 10.02 36.02 1.89
N HIS A 92 10.98 35.11 1.71
CA HIS A 92 12.39 35.42 1.47
C HIS A 92 12.91 34.58 0.31
N ARG A 93 13.86 35.13 -0.45
CA ARG A 93 14.56 34.42 -1.52
C ARG A 93 16.06 34.54 -1.32
N VAL A 94 16.75 33.37 -1.30
CA VAL A 94 18.18 33.27 -1.10
C VAL A 94 18.82 32.56 -2.30
N PRO A 95 19.76 33.21 -3.05
CA PRO A 95 20.45 32.56 -4.16
C PRO A 95 21.24 31.35 -3.70
N LEU A 96 21.08 30.23 -4.40
CA LEU A 96 21.88 29.03 -4.21
C LEU A 96 23.15 29.07 -5.04
N ARG A 97 24.10 28.19 -4.72
CA ARG A 97 25.31 27.97 -5.49
C ARG A 97 25.21 26.65 -6.26
N ARG A 98 26.00 26.49 -7.30
CA ARG A 98 25.97 25.31 -8.17
C ARG A 98 27.32 24.64 -8.28
N GLU A 99 27.30 23.30 -8.23
CA GLU A 99 28.37 22.42 -8.66
C GLU A 99 27.79 21.29 -9.54
N GLY A 100 28.30 21.09 -10.74
CA GLY A 100 27.75 20.16 -11.71
C GLY A 100 26.25 20.43 -12.01
N GLU A 101 25.42 19.43 -11.79
CA GLU A 101 23.95 19.48 -11.94
C GLU A 101 23.21 19.81 -10.64
N TYR A 102 23.92 20.14 -9.56
CA TYR A 102 23.33 20.36 -8.25
C TYR A 102 23.35 21.83 -7.84
N HIS A 103 22.23 22.32 -7.29
CA HIS A 103 22.17 23.61 -6.61
C HIS A 103 22.13 23.40 -5.10
N TRP A 104 22.94 24.17 -4.36
CA TRP A 104 23.18 23.90 -2.94
C TRP A 104 23.33 25.16 -2.10
N GLY A 105 22.90 25.07 -0.83
CA GLY A 105 23.08 26.12 0.13
C GLY A 105 22.95 25.65 1.58
N VAL A 106 23.72 26.26 2.49
CA VAL A 106 23.49 26.15 3.94
C VAL A 106 22.84 27.45 4.39
N ILE A 107 21.63 27.38 4.91
CA ILE A 107 20.76 28.52 5.20
C ILE A 107 20.59 28.67 6.71
N GLU A 108 20.88 29.85 7.23
CA GLU A 108 20.54 30.25 8.60
C GLU A 108 19.18 30.99 8.60
N GLY A 109 18.36 30.77 9.63
CA GLY A 109 17.11 31.51 9.86
C GLY A 109 15.87 30.88 9.26
N MET A 110 15.94 29.68 8.69
CA MET A 110 14.74 28.87 8.40
C MET A 110 14.13 28.34 9.72
N GLN A 111 12.83 28.41 9.84
CA GLN A 111 12.08 27.81 10.95
C GLN A 111 11.87 26.32 10.67
N ILE A 112 12.28 25.49 11.61
CA ILE A 112 12.09 24.03 11.51
C ILE A 112 10.71 23.68 12.08
N GLY A 113 9.94 22.88 11.34
CA GLY A 113 8.63 22.39 11.77
C GLY A 113 8.73 21.38 12.91
N THR A 114 7.69 21.35 13.73
CA THR A 114 7.53 20.41 14.83
C THR A 114 6.09 19.90 14.90
N ARG A 115 5.80 19.02 15.86
CA ARG A 115 4.40 18.56 16.11
C ARG A 115 3.42 19.72 16.31
N GLU A 116 3.84 20.81 16.97
CA GLU A 116 2.97 21.92 17.37
C GLU A 116 3.08 23.14 16.46
N GLN A 117 4.09 23.19 15.61
CA GLN A 117 4.40 24.39 14.83
C GLN A 117 4.78 24.09 13.40
N LEU A 118 4.12 24.76 12.46
CA LEU A 118 4.49 24.75 11.05
C LEU A 118 5.86 25.39 10.85
N GLY A 119 6.74 24.73 10.12
CA GLY A 119 8.05 25.26 9.73
C GLY A 119 7.98 26.28 8.58
N SER A 120 9.15 26.76 8.14
CA SER A 120 9.28 27.50 6.89
C SER A 120 8.93 26.57 5.71
N LEU A 121 8.04 27.01 4.85
CA LEU A 121 7.80 26.33 3.58
C LEU A 121 8.84 26.76 2.56
N TYR A 122 9.24 25.87 1.65
CA TYR A 122 10.30 26.17 0.69
C TYR A 122 10.08 25.50 -0.67
N GLN A 123 10.66 26.10 -1.69
CA GLN A 123 10.74 25.57 -3.06
C GLN A 123 11.94 26.19 -3.78
N LEU A 124 12.46 25.50 -4.79
CA LEU A 124 13.44 26.09 -5.67
C LEU A 124 12.74 26.93 -6.75
N VAL A 125 13.28 28.13 -7.03
CA VAL A 125 12.77 28.99 -8.11
C VAL A 125 13.90 29.48 -9.00
N TYR A 126 13.62 29.70 -10.29
CA TYR A 126 14.58 30.24 -11.23
C TYR A 126 13.96 31.25 -12.19
N GLN A 127 14.74 32.29 -12.59
CA GLN A 127 14.30 33.25 -13.59
C GLN A 127 14.40 32.65 -14.99
N LYS A 128 13.26 32.55 -15.69
CA LYS A 128 13.24 32.04 -17.08
C LYS A 128 13.94 32.95 -18.06
N ARG A 129 13.86 34.28 -17.91
CA ARG A 129 14.37 35.31 -18.83
C ARG A 129 14.05 35.03 -20.31
N GLY A 130 12.85 34.50 -20.56
CA GLY A 130 12.39 34.10 -21.89
C GLY A 130 12.98 32.79 -22.43
N ARG A 131 13.73 32.04 -21.63
CA ARG A 131 14.19 30.68 -21.97
C ARG A 131 13.13 29.64 -21.68
N LYS A 132 13.06 28.61 -22.47
CA LYS A 132 12.30 27.41 -22.17
C LYS A 132 13.28 26.33 -21.68
N VAL A 133 12.97 25.64 -20.61
CA VAL A 133 13.71 24.48 -20.14
C VAL A 133 13.18 23.25 -20.90
N PRO A 134 14.00 22.60 -21.74
CA PRO A 134 13.56 21.41 -22.47
C PRO A 134 13.16 20.29 -21.52
N GLY A 135 12.19 19.51 -21.93
CA GLY A 135 11.75 18.33 -21.18
C GLY A 135 10.91 18.63 -19.92
N ARG A 136 10.96 19.85 -19.36
CA ARG A 136 10.25 20.19 -18.13
C ARG A 136 8.84 20.70 -18.41
N ASP A 137 7.85 20.18 -17.70
CA ASP A 137 6.50 20.76 -17.63
C ASP A 137 6.55 22.11 -16.92
N ASP A 138 5.83 23.10 -17.41
CA ASP A 138 5.83 24.46 -16.91
C ASP A 138 4.49 24.90 -16.30
N SER A 139 3.60 23.96 -15.98
CA SER A 139 2.27 24.23 -15.44
C SER A 139 2.30 24.89 -14.05
N LEU A 140 3.34 24.63 -13.25
CA LEU A 140 3.55 25.25 -11.95
C LEU A 140 4.19 26.66 -12.06
N ASP A 141 4.73 27.02 -13.21
CA ASP A 141 5.48 28.25 -13.38
C ASP A 141 4.57 29.49 -13.31
N ARG A 142 5.08 30.57 -12.74
CA ARG A 142 4.32 31.80 -12.51
C ARG A 142 5.17 33.05 -12.84
N ASP A 143 4.57 34.02 -13.51
CA ASP A 143 5.12 35.39 -13.72
C ASP A 143 6.58 35.41 -14.27
N GLY A 144 6.93 34.47 -15.16
CA GLY A 144 8.28 34.40 -15.75
C GLY A 144 9.31 33.68 -14.87
N TRP A 145 8.88 33.13 -13.75
CA TRP A 145 9.67 32.28 -12.88
C TRP A 145 9.26 30.80 -13.02
N GLY A 146 10.25 29.92 -13.05
CA GLY A 146 10.02 28.49 -12.92
C GLY A 146 10.08 28.06 -11.48
N ILE A 147 9.25 27.08 -11.13
CA ILE A 147 9.15 26.49 -9.79
C ILE A 147 9.58 25.02 -9.87
N VAL A 148 10.49 24.60 -8.98
CA VAL A 148 10.92 23.20 -8.85
C VAL A 148 10.58 22.74 -7.43
N PRO A 149 9.61 21.86 -7.26
CA PRO A 149 9.31 21.21 -5.96
C PRO A 149 10.48 20.34 -5.49
N ASP A 150 10.48 20.00 -4.22
CA ASP A 150 11.45 19.08 -3.64
C ASP A 150 10.92 17.65 -3.65
N PRO A 151 11.49 16.72 -4.45
CA PRO A 151 11.04 15.34 -4.47
C PRO A 151 11.40 14.54 -3.19
N LEU A 152 12.32 15.05 -2.37
CA LEU A 152 12.76 14.41 -1.13
C LEU A 152 12.20 15.09 0.13
N ALA A 153 11.12 15.84 0.00
CA ALA A 153 10.47 16.49 1.13
C ALA A 153 9.86 15.47 2.11
N ASP A 154 10.04 15.73 3.41
CA ASP A 154 9.49 14.89 4.50
C ASP A 154 8.13 15.39 5.01
N SER A 155 7.69 16.58 4.57
CA SER A 155 6.39 17.17 4.93
C SER A 155 5.84 18.06 3.82
N VAL A 156 4.58 17.82 3.45
CA VAL A 156 3.85 18.59 2.43
C VAL A 156 2.44 18.95 2.93
N PRO A 157 2.32 19.79 3.98
CA PRO A 157 1.07 19.99 4.71
C PRO A 157 -0.07 20.53 3.84
N PHE A 158 0.24 21.19 2.72
CA PHE A 158 -0.71 21.75 1.76
C PHE A 158 -0.69 21.01 0.40
N GLY A 159 -0.22 19.77 0.38
CA GLY A 159 -0.11 18.91 -0.80
C GLY A 159 1.15 19.16 -1.62
N VAL A 160 1.37 18.29 -2.62
CA VAL A 160 2.61 18.23 -3.41
C VAL A 160 2.80 19.41 -4.38
N PHE A 161 1.74 20.13 -4.70
CA PHE A 161 1.80 21.33 -5.55
C PHE A 161 2.07 22.62 -4.76
N ALA A 162 2.13 22.52 -3.41
CA ALA A 162 2.54 23.60 -2.53
C ALA A 162 4.06 23.52 -2.24
N PRO A 163 4.66 24.59 -1.72
CA PRO A 163 6.01 24.52 -1.18
C PRO A 163 6.10 23.48 -0.06
N ALA A 164 7.19 22.69 -0.05
CA ALA A 164 7.45 21.70 0.99
C ALA A 164 7.80 22.37 2.33
N GLU A 165 7.56 21.71 3.44
CA GLU A 165 7.91 22.19 4.76
C GLU A 165 9.33 21.75 5.16
N CYS A 166 10.11 22.64 5.73
CA CYS A 166 11.34 22.31 6.44
C CYS A 166 10.99 21.62 7.77
N TYR A 167 11.06 20.29 7.80
CA TYR A 167 10.66 19.45 8.91
C TYR A 167 11.86 18.63 9.39
N ASP A 168 11.95 18.43 10.70
CA ASP A 168 13.01 17.63 11.32
C ASP A 168 12.47 16.23 11.61
N ILE A 169 12.75 15.29 10.72
CA ILE A 169 12.32 13.90 10.88
C ILE A 169 13.16 13.15 11.93
N GLU A 170 14.44 13.53 12.14
CA GLU A 170 15.31 12.90 13.14
C GLU A 170 14.80 13.14 14.57
N ARG A 171 14.10 14.25 14.80
CA ARG A 171 13.44 14.53 16.09
C ARG A 171 12.40 13.46 16.46
N LEU A 172 11.75 12.84 15.47
CA LEU A 172 10.74 11.80 15.72
C LEU A 172 11.32 10.60 16.48
N ASP A 173 12.58 10.29 16.26
CA ASP A 173 13.29 9.24 16.98
C ASP A 173 13.45 9.52 18.48
N ALA A 174 13.64 10.80 18.85
CA ALA A 174 13.78 11.20 20.25
C ALA A 174 12.45 11.13 21.01
N ASP A 175 11.34 11.45 20.32
CA ASP A 175 10.01 11.63 20.92
C ASP A 175 9.10 10.39 20.78
N ARG A 176 9.53 9.34 20.03
CA ARG A 176 8.72 8.15 19.78
C ARG A 176 8.48 7.29 21.00
N ALA A 177 7.25 6.78 21.13
CA ALA A 177 6.81 6.04 22.30
C ALA A 177 7.21 4.55 22.31
N ASP A 178 7.70 4.02 21.18
CA ASP A 178 8.12 2.62 20.97
C ASP A 178 9.65 2.46 20.90
N ARG A 179 10.39 3.38 21.47
CA ARG A 179 11.86 3.35 21.49
C ARG A 179 12.41 2.03 22.03
N GLU A 180 11.80 1.49 23.11
CA GLU A 180 12.21 0.22 23.71
C GLU A 180 12.04 -0.97 22.74
N TYR A 181 11.09 -0.90 21.81
CA TYR A 181 10.89 -1.92 20.76
C TYR A 181 12.12 -2.01 19.85
N PHE A 182 12.64 -0.87 19.37
CA PHE A 182 13.82 -0.83 18.48
C PHE A 182 15.13 -1.13 19.23
N GLU A 183 15.27 -0.67 20.48
CA GLU A 183 16.42 -1.02 21.33
C GLU A 183 16.49 -2.56 21.53
N ALA A 184 15.34 -3.24 21.64
CA ALA A 184 15.28 -4.68 21.72
C ALA A 184 15.67 -5.37 20.41
N LEU A 185 15.26 -4.84 19.23
CA LEU A 185 15.70 -5.36 17.94
C LEU A 185 17.22 -5.34 17.76
N GLY A 186 17.89 -4.35 18.30
CA GLY A 186 19.35 -4.24 18.28
C GLY A 186 20.09 -5.20 19.22
N SER A 187 19.36 -5.98 20.03
CA SER A 187 19.90 -7.00 20.97
C SER A 187 19.58 -8.41 20.46
N ASP A 188 19.87 -9.46 21.28
CA ASP A 188 19.49 -10.86 20.99
C ASP A 188 17.95 -11.04 21.12
N ASP A 189 17.20 -10.42 20.25
CA ASP A 189 15.72 -10.48 20.20
C ASP A 189 15.24 -11.58 19.24
N GLU A 190 14.22 -12.33 19.64
CA GLU A 190 13.66 -13.43 18.83
C GLU A 190 12.94 -12.91 17.57
N ARG A 191 12.64 -11.59 17.48
CA ARG A 191 12.00 -10.96 16.31
C ARG A 191 12.96 -10.64 15.17
N VAL A 192 14.25 -10.93 15.32
CA VAL A 192 15.28 -10.66 14.31
C VAL A 192 16.16 -11.85 14.07
N SER A 193 16.68 -11.95 12.85
CA SER A 193 17.80 -12.81 12.50
C SER A 193 19.02 -11.95 12.21
N THR A 194 20.20 -12.57 12.14
CA THR A 194 21.42 -11.87 11.74
C THR A 194 21.59 -11.99 10.23
N SER A 195 21.74 -10.85 9.54
CA SER A 195 22.06 -10.85 8.11
C SER A 195 23.40 -11.56 7.84
N GLU A 196 23.44 -12.48 6.88
CA GLU A 196 24.65 -13.19 6.47
C GLU A 196 25.68 -12.24 5.81
N HIS A 197 25.22 -11.08 5.30
CA HIS A 197 26.03 -10.18 4.49
C HIS A 197 26.91 -9.23 5.33
N ASP A 198 26.38 -8.64 6.38
CA ASP A 198 27.06 -7.60 7.18
C ASP A 198 26.92 -7.79 8.70
N GLY A 199 26.16 -8.79 9.13
CA GLY A 199 25.92 -9.07 10.54
C GLY A 199 24.93 -8.13 11.23
N LEU A 200 24.23 -7.28 10.47
CA LEU A 200 23.14 -6.45 11.01
C LEU A 200 21.90 -7.29 11.32
N PRO A 201 21.07 -6.88 12.28
CA PRO A 201 19.77 -7.49 12.52
C PRO A 201 18.89 -7.38 11.26
N ARG A 202 18.16 -8.46 10.93
CA ARG A 202 17.08 -8.45 9.95
C ARG A 202 15.78 -8.86 10.64
N VAL A 203 14.71 -8.12 10.41
CA VAL A 203 13.40 -8.44 10.99
C VAL A 203 12.93 -9.80 10.49
N GLU A 204 12.53 -10.68 11.42
CA GLU A 204 11.95 -11.98 11.09
C GLU A 204 10.60 -11.82 10.39
N PRO A 205 10.31 -12.64 9.37
CA PRO A 205 9.00 -12.66 8.72
C PRO A 205 7.86 -12.91 9.72
N ALA A 206 6.69 -12.37 9.41
CA ALA A 206 5.49 -12.61 10.19
C ALA A 206 5.02 -14.07 10.12
N VAL A 207 4.19 -14.45 11.07
CA VAL A 207 3.45 -15.73 11.10
C VAL A 207 2.13 -15.60 10.35
N SER A 208 1.46 -14.45 10.51
CA SER A 208 0.26 -14.06 9.78
C SER A 208 0.16 -12.54 9.71
N MET A 209 -0.52 -11.99 8.72
CA MET A 209 -0.60 -10.56 8.56
C MET A 209 -1.99 -10.07 8.13
N LEU A 210 -2.27 -8.80 8.46
CA LEU A 210 -3.49 -8.08 8.10
C LEU A 210 -3.13 -6.93 7.15
N GLU A 211 -3.79 -6.86 6.01
CA GLU A 211 -3.70 -5.69 5.14
C GLU A 211 -4.78 -4.66 5.53
N ILE A 212 -4.38 -3.38 5.61
CA ILE A 212 -5.27 -2.29 6.01
C ILE A 212 -5.17 -1.13 5.02
N HIS A 213 -6.32 -0.63 4.56
CA HIS A 213 -6.43 0.67 3.92
C HIS A 213 -6.69 1.75 4.98
N PRO A 214 -5.71 2.63 5.29
CA PRO A 214 -5.80 3.53 6.45
C PRO A 214 -7.00 4.46 6.43
N SER A 215 -7.36 4.98 5.26
CA SER A 215 -8.42 5.97 5.12
C SER A 215 -9.85 5.40 5.20
N THR A 216 -10.02 4.07 5.13
CA THR A 216 -11.34 3.44 5.31
C THR A 216 -11.47 2.60 6.57
N ALA A 217 -10.38 2.37 7.30
CA ALA A 217 -10.35 1.44 8.43
C ALA A 217 -11.06 1.96 9.70
N THR A 218 -11.19 3.28 9.85
CA THR A 218 -11.80 3.92 11.02
C THR A 218 -12.71 5.07 10.61
N GLU A 219 -13.58 5.53 11.52
CA GLU A 219 -14.51 6.65 11.27
C GLU A 219 -13.80 7.93 10.79
N SER A 220 -12.62 8.23 11.35
CA SER A 220 -11.86 9.42 10.95
C SER A 220 -11.06 9.22 9.65
N GLY A 221 -10.90 7.99 9.15
CA GLY A 221 -10.11 7.70 7.96
C GLY A 221 -8.68 8.20 8.06
N SER A 222 -8.04 8.06 9.24
CA SER A 222 -6.74 8.66 9.53
C SER A 222 -5.80 7.73 10.29
N LEU A 223 -4.50 8.03 10.21
CA LEU A 223 -3.46 7.34 11.00
C LEU A 223 -3.68 7.55 12.51
N ALA A 224 -4.09 8.74 12.94
CA ALA A 224 -4.45 9.01 14.32
C ALA A 224 -5.66 8.18 14.77
N GLY A 225 -6.63 7.95 13.90
CA GLY A 225 -7.78 7.04 14.14
C GLY A 225 -7.34 5.61 14.36
N LEU A 226 -6.44 5.10 13.53
CA LEU A 226 -5.82 3.78 13.69
C LEU A 226 -5.03 3.69 15.00
N ALA A 227 -4.20 4.69 15.31
CA ALA A 227 -3.46 4.76 16.57
C ALA A 227 -4.39 4.68 17.79
N ARG A 228 -5.51 5.40 17.77
CA ARG A 228 -6.52 5.33 18.84
C ARG A 228 -7.14 3.93 18.94
N ARG A 229 -7.47 3.31 17.81
CA ARG A 229 -8.03 1.95 17.75
C ARG A 229 -7.09 0.94 18.40
N TYR A 230 -5.81 0.91 18.01
CA TYR A 230 -4.83 -0.02 18.57
C TYR A 230 -4.49 0.27 20.03
N ARG A 231 -4.42 1.53 20.46
CA ARG A 231 -4.27 1.89 21.88
C ARG A 231 -5.44 1.40 22.75
N GLU A 232 -6.67 1.51 22.25
CA GLU A 232 -7.87 1.02 22.95
C GLU A 232 -7.88 -0.50 23.04
N ILE A 233 -7.58 -1.22 21.96
CA ILE A 233 -7.42 -2.66 21.95
C ILE A 233 -6.35 -3.09 22.97
N GLY A 234 -5.16 -2.50 22.92
CA GLY A 234 -4.08 -2.80 23.85
C GLY A 234 -4.44 -2.51 25.31
N ARG A 235 -5.21 -1.44 25.58
CA ARG A 235 -5.76 -1.19 26.92
C ARG A 235 -6.67 -2.34 27.37
N LYS A 236 -7.64 -2.73 26.57
CA LYS A 236 -8.57 -3.82 26.88
C LYS A 236 -7.84 -5.13 27.12
N GLN A 237 -6.88 -5.49 26.27
CA GLN A 237 -6.07 -6.69 26.44
C GLN A 237 -5.32 -6.70 27.79
N ARG A 238 -4.67 -5.56 28.16
CA ARG A 238 -3.96 -5.43 29.46
C ARG A 238 -4.91 -5.52 30.65
N ASP A 239 -6.11 -4.98 30.52
CA ASP A 239 -7.12 -4.97 31.59
C ASP A 239 -7.93 -6.27 31.66
N GLY A 240 -7.76 -7.19 30.71
CA GLY A 240 -8.53 -8.43 30.57
C GLY A 240 -10.02 -8.19 30.21
N GLU A 241 -10.28 -7.07 29.52
CA GLU A 241 -11.61 -6.76 28.99
C GLU A 241 -11.83 -7.48 27.65
N GLU A 242 -13.06 -7.90 27.37
CA GLU A 242 -13.42 -8.53 26.11
C GLU A 242 -13.39 -7.53 24.95
N LEU A 243 -12.85 -7.97 23.81
CA LEU A 243 -12.92 -7.22 22.56
C LEU A 243 -14.30 -7.33 21.94
N THR A 244 -14.77 -6.24 21.35
CA THR A 244 -16.00 -6.25 20.55
C THR A 244 -15.80 -7.06 19.27
N PRO A 245 -16.88 -7.57 18.63
CA PRO A 245 -16.78 -8.28 17.36
C PRO A 245 -16.00 -7.51 16.28
N ALA A 246 -16.18 -6.18 16.20
CA ALA A 246 -15.42 -5.34 15.26
C ALA A 246 -13.91 -5.27 15.61
N GLU A 247 -13.56 -5.16 16.90
CA GLU A 247 -12.16 -5.08 17.34
C GLU A 247 -11.40 -6.38 17.12
N ARG A 248 -12.08 -7.53 17.17
CA ARG A 248 -11.47 -8.84 16.91
C ARG A 248 -10.89 -8.95 15.50
N ASN A 249 -11.41 -8.21 14.51
CA ASN A 249 -10.88 -8.22 13.16
C ASN A 249 -9.49 -7.54 13.03
N PHE A 250 -9.06 -6.78 14.03
CA PHE A 250 -7.78 -6.06 14.03
C PHE A 250 -6.63 -6.84 14.68
N VAL A 251 -6.88 -7.98 15.30
CA VAL A 251 -5.94 -8.71 16.15
C VAL A 251 -5.82 -10.20 15.80
N GLY A 252 -4.84 -10.87 16.39
CA GLY A 252 -4.47 -12.24 16.06
C GLY A 252 -3.46 -12.33 14.90
N TYR A 253 -2.94 -11.20 14.49
CA TYR A 253 -1.86 -11.06 13.49
C TYR A 253 -0.61 -10.50 14.17
N ASP A 254 0.57 -10.86 13.68
CA ASP A 254 1.84 -10.32 14.14
C ASP A 254 2.48 -9.33 13.16
N ALA A 255 1.80 -9.05 12.04
CA ALA A 255 2.14 -7.94 11.14
C ALA A 255 0.89 -7.26 10.55
N ILE A 256 1.03 -5.99 10.22
CA ILE A 256 0.07 -5.20 9.46
C ILE A 256 0.77 -4.66 8.23
N GLN A 257 0.26 -5.00 7.04
CA GLN A 257 0.61 -4.29 5.81
C GLN A 257 -0.29 -3.06 5.68
N VAL A 258 0.33 -1.91 5.66
CA VAL A 258 -0.35 -0.62 5.45
C VAL A 258 -0.30 -0.31 3.97
N MET A 259 -1.46 -0.26 3.32
CA MET A 259 -1.55 0.19 1.93
C MET A 259 -0.94 1.59 1.80
N PRO A 260 -0.43 1.98 0.62
CA PRO A 260 0.40 3.18 0.48
C PRO A 260 -0.26 4.42 1.08
N VAL A 261 0.52 5.19 1.82
CA VAL A 261 0.14 6.46 2.46
C VAL A 261 0.93 7.64 1.91
N GLU A 262 1.56 7.45 0.77
CA GLU A 262 2.34 8.47 0.07
C GLU A 262 1.42 9.58 -0.49
N PRO A 263 1.97 10.77 -0.73
CA PRO A 263 1.24 11.85 -1.37
C PRO A 263 0.79 11.50 -2.79
N ILE A 264 -0.40 11.97 -3.11
CA ILE A 264 -1.03 11.86 -4.43
C ILE A 264 -1.25 13.25 -5.02
N THR A 265 -1.81 13.33 -6.21
CA THR A 265 -2.31 14.58 -6.77
C THR A 265 -3.35 15.22 -5.84
N GLN A 266 -3.10 16.44 -5.37
CA GLN A 266 -3.92 17.13 -4.38
C GLN A 266 -4.39 18.48 -4.93
N GLN A 267 -5.61 18.51 -5.50
CA GLN A 267 -6.22 19.76 -5.98
C GLN A 267 -7.74 19.63 -6.14
N HIS A 268 -8.45 20.77 -6.09
CA HIS A 268 -9.86 20.87 -6.44
C HIS A 268 -10.02 21.68 -7.73
N GLY A 269 -10.33 21.00 -8.82
CA GLY A 269 -10.45 21.64 -10.13
C GLY A 269 -9.13 22.27 -10.56
N THR A 270 -9.11 23.58 -10.72
CA THR A 270 -7.90 24.36 -11.07
C THR A 270 -7.21 24.97 -9.85
N HIS A 271 -7.67 24.65 -8.63
CA HIS A 271 -7.17 25.24 -7.39
C HIS A 271 -6.44 24.19 -6.57
N HIS A 272 -5.21 24.54 -6.18
CA HIS A 272 -4.43 23.82 -5.20
C HIS A 272 -4.74 24.32 -3.79
N PHE A 273 -4.28 23.60 -2.78
CA PHE A 273 -4.44 23.98 -1.37
C PHE A 273 -3.46 25.07 -0.90
N TRP A 274 -2.79 25.74 -1.85
CA TRP A 274 -1.84 26.81 -1.65
C TRP A 274 -2.06 27.91 -2.69
N GLU A 275 -2.65 29.04 -2.28
CA GLU A 275 -2.94 30.16 -3.18
C GLU A 275 -2.34 31.45 -2.61
N PRO A 276 -1.13 31.83 -3.02
CA PRO A 276 -0.52 33.08 -2.60
C PRO A 276 -1.24 34.28 -3.23
N GLY A 277 -1.40 35.36 -2.43
CA GLY A 277 -1.86 36.64 -2.92
C GLY A 277 -0.90 37.28 -3.93
N GLU A 278 -1.24 38.46 -4.44
CA GLU A 278 -0.35 39.22 -5.34
C GLU A 278 0.92 39.64 -4.59
N PHE A 279 2.10 39.39 -5.17
CA PHE A 279 3.39 39.84 -4.65
C PHE A 279 4.38 40.10 -5.79
N ASP A 280 5.37 40.94 -5.52
CA ASP A 280 6.43 41.23 -6.50
C ASP A 280 7.55 40.19 -6.45
N ARG A 281 7.60 39.29 -7.44
CA ARG A 281 8.63 38.23 -7.51
C ARG A 281 10.05 38.78 -7.71
N GLU A 282 10.23 40.02 -8.15
CA GLU A 282 11.56 40.62 -8.29
C GLU A 282 12.13 41.06 -6.91
N GLU A 283 11.27 41.40 -5.98
CA GLU A 283 11.70 41.67 -4.59
C GLU A 283 12.22 40.41 -3.91
N ALA A 284 13.32 40.54 -3.16
CA ALA A 284 13.93 39.43 -2.46
C ALA A 284 13.22 39.07 -1.12
N SER A 285 12.41 39.99 -0.60
CA SER A 285 11.70 39.81 0.67
C SER A 285 10.42 40.63 0.68
N GLU A 286 9.30 40.01 1.05
CA GLU A 286 7.99 40.63 1.15
C GLU A 286 7.12 39.82 2.09
N THR A 287 6.21 40.49 2.81
CA THR A 287 5.16 39.82 3.60
C THR A 287 3.90 39.74 2.73
N LEU A 288 3.26 38.57 2.67
CA LEU A 288 2.06 38.32 1.86
C LEU A 288 1.04 37.46 2.59
N GLU A 289 -0.22 37.64 2.23
CA GLU A 289 -1.30 36.72 2.62
C GLU A 289 -1.35 35.53 1.64
N VAL A 290 -1.51 34.33 2.19
CA VAL A 290 -1.70 33.09 1.42
C VAL A 290 -2.99 32.44 1.91
N ARG A 291 -3.87 32.06 0.99
CA ARG A 291 -4.99 31.19 1.28
C ARG A 291 -4.47 29.74 1.25
N VAL A 292 -4.58 29.06 2.38
CA VAL A 292 -4.18 27.68 2.55
C VAL A 292 -5.38 26.81 2.89
N GLY A 293 -5.37 25.56 2.45
CA GLY A 293 -6.41 24.60 2.76
C GLY A 293 -5.83 23.26 3.11
N ARG A 294 -6.59 22.48 3.90
CA ARG A 294 -6.22 21.08 4.17
C ARG A 294 -6.50 20.24 2.93
N PRO A 295 -5.50 19.52 2.39
CA PRO A 295 -5.74 18.49 1.39
C PRO A 295 -6.70 17.43 1.94
N ASP A 296 -7.71 17.07 1.17
CA ASP A 296 -8.77 16.14 1.57
C ASP A 296 -9.02 15.03 0.54
N MET A 297 -8.18 14.95 -0.48
CA MET A 297 -8.25 13.91 -1.52
C MET A 297 -7.55 12.64 -1.05
N ILE A 298 -8.27 11.53 -1.16
CA ILE A 298 -7.82 10.20 -0.76
C ILE A 298 -8.10 9.24 -1.91
N ASN A 299 -7.16 8.36 -2.20
CA ASN A 299 -7.34 7.26 -3.13
C ASN A 299 -6.95 5.92 -2.47
N TRP A 300 -6.90 4.86 -3.23
CA TRP A 300 -6.53 3.52 -2.77
C TRP A 300 -5.03 3.36 -2.41
N GLY A 301 -4.21 4.38 -2.68
CA GLY A 301 -2.80 4.47 -2.29
C GLY A 301 -1.80 4.35 -3.45
N TYR A 302 -2.14 3.70 -4.56
CA TYR A 302 -1.17 3.39 -5.63
C TYR A 302 -1.11 4.42 -6.76
N ASP A 303 -1.99 5.42 -6.79
CA ASP A 303 -1.89 6.54 -7.74
C ASP A 303 -0.95 7.62 -7.17
N ILE A 304 0.32 7.28 -6.96
CA ILE A 304 1.33 8.11 -6.30
C ILE A 304 2.12 8.95 -7.30
N VAL A 305 2.68 10.07 -6.82
CA VAL A 305 3.45 11.00 -7.67
C VAL A 305 4.96 10.92 -7.45
N ILE A 306 5.47 10.00 -6.63
CA ILE A 306 6.88 9.85 -6.25
C ILE A 306 7.45 11.08 -5.54
N SER A 307 7.09 12.30 -5.96
CA SER A 307 7.52 13.52 -5.29
C SER A 307 7.04 13.55 -3.83
N ALA A 308 7.93 13.89 -2.91
CA ALA A 308 7.71 13.84 -1.46
C ALA A 308 7.27 12.45 -0.95
N PHE A 309 7.78 11.38 -1.57
CA PHE A 309 7.40 10.00 -1.28
C PHE A 309 7.54 9.62 0.21
N ALA A 310 8.56 10.14 0.89
CA ALA A 310 8.74 9.86 2.31
C ALA A 310 7.64 10.47 3.19
N ALA A 311 7.08 11.63 2.81
CA ALA A 311 6.01 12.27 3.56
C ALA A 311 4.73 11.41 3.56
N PRO A 312 3.98 11.35 4.67
CA PRO A 312 2.63 10.81 4.63
C PRO A 312 1.67 11.79 3.94
N ASN A 313 0.68 11.24 3.22
CA ASN A 313 -0.37 12.02 2.57
C ASN A 313 -1.12 12.89 3.61
N PRO A 314 -1.16 14.22 3.46
CA PRO A 314 -1.80 15.09 4.43
C PRO A 314 -3.30 14.81 4.63
N ALA A 315 -3.96 14.19 3.65
CA ALA A 315 -5.37 13.83 3.75
C ALA A 315 -5.64 12.73 4.81
N VAL A 316 -4.67 11.84 5.10
CA VAL A 316 -4.80 10.80 6.13
C VAL A 316 -4.28 11.24 7.51
N LEU A 317 -3.90 12.53 7.67
CA LEU A 317 -3.42 13.11 8.92
C LEU A 317 -4.50 14.02 9.53
N GLU A 318 -4.89 13.80 10.78
CA GLU A 318 -5.87 14.66 11.47
C GLU A 318 -5.31 16.04 11.83
N THR A 319 -4.02 16.09 12.18
CA THR A 319 -3.32 17.33 12.55
C THR A 319 -2.50 17.91 11.40
N GLY A 320 -2.40 17.20 10.27
CA GLY A 320 -1.52 17.55 9.17
C GLY A 320 -0.02 17.42 9.52
N ARG A 321 0.33 16.59 10.55
CA ARG A 321 1.72 16.44 11.02
C ARG A 321 2.21 15.00 10.79
N PRO A 322 3.41 14.81 10.23
CA PRO A 322 4.03 13.49 9.99
C PRO A 322 4.13 12.61 11.25
N ASP A 323 4.18 13.23 12.43
CA ASP A 323 4.19 12.55 13.75
C ASP A 323 3.08 11.48 13.90
N GLU A 324 1.95 11.66 13.24
CA GLU A 324 0.83 10.71 13.34
C GLU A 324 1.17 9.32 12.80
N LEU A 325 2.06 9.23 11.82
CA LEU A 325 2.54 7.95 11.31
C LEU A 325 3.36 7.21 12.37
N VAL A 326 4.28 7.91 13.05
CA VAL A 326 5.05 7.34 14.17
C VAL A 326 4.14 6.98 15.35
N ASP A 327 3.14 7.81 15.66
CA ASP A 327 2.16 7.53 16.71
C ASP A 327 1.33 6.26 16.44
N PHE A 328 1.01 5.99 15.17
CA PHE A 328 0.34 4.77 14.76
C PHE A 328 1.25 3.55 14.89
N ILE A 329 2.47 3.63 14.37
CA ILE A 329 3.48 2.56 14.48
C ILE A 329 3.71 2.22 15.95
N ALA A 330 3.96 3.23 16.78
CA ALA A 330 4.17 3.04 18.21
C ALA A 330 2.95 2.47 18.94
N ALA A 331 1.73 2.74 18.47
CA ALA A 331 0.54 2.13 19.05
C ALA A 331 0.48 0.60 18.80
N CYS A 332 0.96 0.15 17.65
CA CYS A 332 1.05 -1.27 17.30
C CYS A 332 2.20 -1.97 18.04
N HIS A 333 3.40 -1.35 18.08
CA HIS A 333 4.56 -1.89 18.78
C HIS A 333 4.37 -2.00 20.31
N ASN A 334 3.53 -1.14 20.91
CA ASN A 334 3.24 -1.12 22.34
C ASN A 334 2.04 -2.00 22.76
N LEU A 335 1.54 -2.85 21.90
CA LEU A 335 0.57 -3.88 22.28
C LEU A 335 1.21 -4.91 23.20
N PRO A 336 0.42 -5.67 24.01
CA PRO A 336 0.96 -6.79 24.78
C PRO A 336 1.72 -7.81 23.96
N GLU A 337 1.25 -8.06 22.75
CA GLU A 337 1.94 -8.78 21.68
C GLU A 337 2.20 -7.76 20.55
N PRO A 338 3.44 -7.29 20.39
CA PRO A 338 3.76 -6.28 19.39
C PRO A 338 3.43 -6.73 17.96
N ILE A 339 2.83 -5.84 17.19
CA ILE A 339 2.51 -6.07 15.79
C ILE A 339 3.49 -5.29 14.92
N LYS A 340 4.20 -5.98 14.03
CA LYS A 340 5.10 -5.43 13.02
C LYS A 340 4.34 -4.56 12.01
N ILE A 341 4.97 -3.51 11.51
CA ILE A 341 4.42 -2.67 10.45
C ILE A 341 5.19 -2.91 9.15
N VAL A 342 4.46 -3.28 8.09
CA VAL A 342 4.97 -3.44 6.74
C VAL A 342 4.41 -2.31 5.87
N PHE A 343 5.27 -1.47 5.31
CA PHE A 343 4.84 -0.48 4.34
C PHE A 343 4.73 -1.10 2.95
N ASP A 344 3.62 -0.82 2.30
CA ASP A 344 3.45 -1.10 0.88
C ASP A 344 3.96 0.10 0.09
N ILE A 345 4.97 -0.09 -0.76
CA ILE A 345 5.63 0.99 -1.48
C ILE A 345 5.56 0.76 -3.00
N ALA A 346 5.03 1.75 -3.71
CA ALA A 346 4.95 1.74 -5.16
C ALA A 346 6.04 2.65 -5.76
N LEU A 347 7.22 2.09 -6.03
CA LEU A 347 8.35 2.76 -6.66
C LEU A 347 8.58 2.33 -8.12
N GLY A 348 7.66 1.51 -8.66
CA GLY A 348 7.73 0.96 -10.02
C GLY A 348 7.15 1.86 -11.11
N HIS A 349 6.37 2.85 -10.73
CA HIS A 349 5.71 3.81 -11.64
C HIS A 349 5.43 5.12 -10.92
N ALA A 350 5.02 6.13 -11.67
CA ALA A 350 4.48 7.38 -11.13
C ALA A 350 3.20 7.74 -11.86
N ASP A 351 2.21 8.29 -11.15
CA ASP A 351 1.03 8.89 -11.77
C ASP A 351 1.41 10.06 -12.68
N ASP A 352 0.58 10.36 -13.68
CA ASP A 352 0.81 11.49 -14.60
C ASP A 352 0.93 12.84 -13.87
N GLY A 353 0.34 12.96 -12.68
CA GLY A 353 0.51 14.11 -11.78
C GLY A 353 1.94 14.36 -11.32
N ALA A 354 2.84 13.40 -11.49
CA ALA A 354 4.27 13.55 -11.21
C ALA A 354 5.02 14.40 -12.24
N ILE A 355 4.50 14.53 -13.47
CA ILE A 355 5.19 15.22 -14.57
C ILE A 355 5.62 16.66 -14.20
N PRO A 356 4.77 17.52 -13.61
CA PRO A 356 5.18 18.85 -13.19
C PRO A 356 6.06 18.90 -11.93
N LEU A 357 6.12 17.80 -11.17
CA LEU A 357 6.78 17.74 -9.86
C LEU A 357 8.22 17.25 -9.94
N LEU A 358 8.55 16.41 -10.92
CA LEU A 358 9.85 15.77 -11.06
C LEU A 358 10.60 16.31 -12.29
N ALA A 359 11.92 16.11 -12.33
CA ALA A 359 12.71 16.33 -13.52
C ALA A 359 12.39 15.29 -14.60
N ASP A 360 12.46 15.69 -15.89
CA ASP A 360 12.17 14.81 -17.03
C ASP A 360 13.03 13.53 -17.04
N GLU A 361 14.22 13.63 -16.48
CA GLU A 361 15.18 12.54 -16.33
C GLU A 361 14.70 11.40 -15.40
N PHE A 362 13.63 11.62 -14.64
CA PHE A 362 12.98 10.55 -13.88
C PHE A 362 12.18 9.59 -14.75
N PHE A 363 11.82 9.97 -15.98
CA PHE A 363 10.85 9.25 -16.79
C PHE A 363 11.46 8.65 -18.05
N GLU A 364 11.18 7.38 -18.33
CA GLU A 364 11.36 6.75 -19.64
C GLU A 364 10.22 7.09 -20.61
N GLY A 365 9.04 7.46 -20.10
CA GLY A 365 7.85 7.80 -20.84
C GLY A 365 6.58 7.12 -20.31
N PRO A 366 5.47 7.21 -21.06
CA PRO A 366 4.18 6.64 -20.63
C PRO A 366 4.25 5.14 -20.38
N GLY A 367 3.66 4.72 -19.26
CA GLY A 367 3.56 3.33 -18.81
C GLY A 367 2.11 2.87 -18.66
N MET A 368 1.92 1.69 -18.08
CA MET A 368 0.59 1.11 -17.86
C MET A 368 -0.20 1.89 -16.78
N TYR A 369 0.51 2.44 -15.79
CA TYR A 369 -0.06 3.13 -14.62
C TYR A 369 0.38 4.60 -14.53
N GLY A 370 0.52 5.29 -15.64
CA GLY A 370 1.03 6.65 -15.74
C GLY A 370 2.40 6.67 -16.42
N GLN A 371 3.47 7.01 -15.71
CA GLN A 371 4.82 7.13 -16.25
C GLN A 371 5.74 6.00 -15.75
N HIS A 372 6.53 5.41 -16.65
CA HIS A 372 7.66 4.56 -16.30
C HIS A 372 8.82 5.40 -15.79
N LEU A 373 9.49 4.93 -14.72
CA LEU A 373 10.67 5.58 -14.17
C LEU A 373 11.97 5.05 -14.83
N ASP A 374 12.95 5.93 -15.02
CA ASP A 374 14.27 5.55 -15.54
C ASP A 374 15.19 5.02 -14.43
N TYR A 375 15.07 3.74 -14.14
CA TYR A 375 15.91 3.04 -13.14
C TYR A 375 17.37 2.92 -13.56
N GLN A 376 17.71 3.17 -14.82
CA GLN A 376 19.09 3.08 -15.32
C GLN A 376 19.84 4.40 -15.18
N GLN A 377 19.14 5.51 -15.02
CA GLN A 377 19.74 6.80 -14.71
C GLN A 377 20.34 6.78 -13.28
N PRO A 378 21.65 6.96 -13.11
CA PRO A 378 22.32 6.74 -11.83
C PRO A 378 21.77 7.56 -10.66
N THR A 379 21.44 8.83 -10.92
CA THR A 379 20.93 9.74 -9.87
C THR A 379 19.50 9.41 -9.50
N VAL A 380 18.64 9.08 -10.47
CA VAL A 380 17.24 8.63 -10.22
C VAL A 380 17.26 7.36 -9.38
N ARG A 381 18.06 6.37 -9.79
CA ARG A 381 18.24 5.11 -9.05
C ARG A 381 18.66 5.34 -7.59
N ALA A 382 19.59 6.25 -7.35
CA ALA A 382 20.05 6.59 -6.00
C ALA A 382 18.97 7.32 -5.20
N ILE A 383 18.23 8.24 -5.83
CA ILE A 383 17.11 8.95 -5.18
C ILE A 383 15.99 7.99 -4.78
N LEU A 384 15.60 7.04 -5.64
CA LEU A 384 14.56 6.06 -5.32
C LEU A 384 14.94 5.18 -4.11
N LEU A 385 16.21 4.76 -4.00
CA LEU A 385 16.70 4.03 -2.82
C LEU A 385 16.70 4.92 -1.56
N GLU A 386 17.03 6.19 -1.69
CA GLU A 386 16.97 7.15 -0.58
C GLU A 386 15.53 7.43 -0.14
N LEU A 387 14.58 7.52 -1.07
CA LEU A 387 13.16 7.66 -0.75
C LEU A 387 12.64 6.45 0.03
N GLN A 388 13.03 5.23 -0.38
CA GLN A 388 12.77 4.01 0.39
C GLN A 388 13.33 4.13 1.81
N ARG A 389 14.61 4.48 1.96
CA ARG A 389 15.26 4.59 3.27
C ARG A 389 14.51 5.60 4.17
N ARG A 390 14.25 6.81 3.68
CA ARG A 390 13.53 7.85 4.44
C ARG A 390 12.14 7.40 4.85
N LYS A 391 11.41 6.69 3.97
CA LYS A 391 10.11 6.13 4.33
C LYS A 391 10.22 5.10 5.44
N MET A 392 11.22 4.25 5.38
CA MET A 392 11.46 3.21 6.39
C MET A 392 11.89 3.78 7.75
N ASP A 393 12.58 4.92 7.76
CA ASP A 393 13.05 5.58 8.99
C ASP A 393 11.89 6.08 9.88
N TYR A 394 10.63 6.10 9.41
CA TYR A 394 9.46 6.24 10.28
C TYR A 394 9.28 5.07 11.25
N GLY A 395 9.93 3.92 11.01
CA GLY A 395 9.96 2.79 11.93
C GLY A 395 9.22 1.54 11.44
N ALA A 396 9.18 1.29 10.14
CA ALA A 396 8.60 0.06 9.62
C ALA A 396 9.53 -1.14 9.84
N ASP A 397 8.93 -2.32 10.05
CA ASP A 397 9.62 -3.61 10.22
C ASP A 397 9.84 -4.32 8.88
N GLY A 398 9.04 -3.98 7.89
CA GLY A 398 9.12 -4.58 6.57
C GLY A 398 8.62 -3.65 5.47
N ILE A 399 8.89 -4.04 4.23
CA ILE A 399 8.32 -3.42 3.04
C ILE A 399 7.78 -4.48 2.09
N ARG A 400 6.66 -4.18 1.47
CA ARG A 400 6.17 -4.84 0.27
C ARG A 400 6.41 -3.91 -0.91
N VAL A 401 7.15 -4.37 -1.90
CA VAL A 401 7.44 -3.62 -3.13
C VAL A 401 6.35 -3.95 -4.14
N ASP A 402 5.52 -2.96 -4.42
CA ASP A 402 4.46 -3.03 -5.42
C ASP A 402 5.06 -3.17 -6.83
N GLY A 403 4.46 -4.06 -7.63
CA GLY A 403 4.82 -4.20 -9.03
C GLY A 403 6.29 -4.52 -9.28
N ALA A 404 6.95 -5.37 -8.47
CA ALA A 404 8.36 -5.71 -8.65
C ALA A 404 8.70 -6.25 -10.06
N GLN A 405 7.73 -6.83 -10.77
CA GLN A 405 7.87 -7.22 -12.18
C GLN A 405 8.01 -6.04 -13.14
N ASP A 406 7.65 -4.82 -12.74
CA ASP A 406 7.65 -3.64 -13.59
C ASP A 406 8.98 -2.88 -13.58
N PHE A 407 9.90 -3.25 -12.67
CA PHE A 407 11.27 -2.77 -12.69
C PHE A 407 12.03 -3.36 -13.89
N ARG A 408 11.86 -2.75 -15.05
CA ARG A 408 12.39 -3.21 -16.35
C ARG A 408 13.05 -2.05 -17.08
N TYR A 409 13.99 -2.36 -17.94
CA TYR A 409 14.61 -1.41 -18.86
C TYR A 409 14.86 -2.07 -20.24
N TYR A 410 15.00 -1.26 -21.27
CA TYR A 410 15.34 -1.74 -22.61
C TYR A 410 16.85 -1.97 -22.73
N ASP A 411 17.25 -3.24 -22.90
CA ASP A 411 18.63 -3.63 -23.19
C ASP A 411 18.90 -3.51 -24.69
N ALA A 412 19.60 -2.45 -25.11
CA ALA A 412 19.93 -2.18 -26.51
C ALA A 412 20.89 -3.21 -27.13
N GLU A 413 21.66 -3.97 -26.33
CA GLU A 413 22.55 -5.02 -26.85
C GLU A 413 21.77 -6.29 -27.18
N ARG A 414 20.72 -6.58 -26.41
CA ARG A 414 19.86 -7.75 -26.58
C ARG A 414 18.64 -7.47 -27.47
N ASP A 415 18.30 -6.20 -27.67
CA ASP A 415 17.09 -5.74 -28.36
C ASP A 415 15.80 -6.25 -27.68
N GLU A 416 15.77 -6.24 -26.34
CA GLU A 416 14.64 -6.72 -25.54
C GLU A 416 14.48 -5.95 -24.21
N MET A 417 13.26 -5.99 -23.63
CA MET A 417 13.02 -5.54 -22.27
C MET A 417 13.52 -6.59 -21.28
N VAL A 418 14.32 -6.19 -20.31
CA VAL A 418 14.87 -7.05 -19.26
C VAL A 418 14.48 -6.54 -17.88
N HIS A 419 14.36 -7.46 -16.91
CA HIS A 419 14.11 -7.09 -15.52
C HIS A 419 15.38 -6.55 -14.85
N ASP A 420 15.22 -5.50 -14.03
CA ASP A 420 16.30 -4.94 -13.23
C ASP A 420 16.41 -5.62 -11.85
N ASP A 421 16.70 -6.91 -11.86
CA ASP A 421 16.90 -7.68 -10.61
C ASP A 421 18.03 -7.11 -9.74
N ALA A 422 18.98 -6.39 -10.37
CA ALA A 422 20.04 -5.70 -9.63
C ALA A 422 19.51 -4.50 -8.83
N PHE A 423 18.42 -3.86 -9.26
CA PHE A 423 17.77 -2.82 -8.46
C PHE A 423 17.01 -3.41 -7.27
N LEU A 424 16.24 -4.48 -7.47
CA LEU A 424 15.56 -5.18 -6.40
C LEU A 424 16.56 -5.68 -5.33
N ALA A 425 17.72 -6.19 -5.75
CA ALA A 425 18.80 -6.55 -4.83
C ALA A 425 19.33 -5.34 -4.04
N LYS A 426 19.42 -4.14 -4.67
CA LYS A 426 19.81 -2.91 -3.96
C LYS A 426 18.74 -2.44 -2.97
N MET A 427 17.45 -2.63 -3.27
CA MET A 427 16.37 -2.36 -2.31
C MET A 427 16.48 -3.26 -1.07
N ASP A 428 16.86 -4.54 -1.23
CA ASP A 428 17.10 -5.47 -0.11
C ASP A 428 18.35 -5.11 0.73
N GLU A 429 19.33 -4.42 0.12
CA GLU A 429 20.54 -3.97 0.80
C GLU A 429 20.34 -2.67 1.62
N VAL A 430 19.23 -1.95 1.49
CA VAL A 430 18.99 -0.70 2.23
C VAL A 430 18.97 -0.99 3.73
N VAL A 431 19.79 -0.26 4.46
CA VAL A 431 19.82 -0.27 5.94
C VAL A 431 19.06 0.94 6.44
N GLN A 432 18.19 0.74 7.40
CA GLN A 432 17.49 1.80 8.09
C GLN A 432 17.99 1.95 9.51
N GLU A 433 17.90 3.16 10.05
CA GLU A 433 18.24 3.47 11.44
C GLU A 433 17.05 4.10 12.14
N VAL A 434 16.57 3.49 13.22
CA VAL A 434 15.46 3.98 14.03
C VAL A 434 15.82 3.92 15.51
N ALA A 435 15.66 5.02 16.20
CA ALA A 435 16.01 5.18 17.62
C ALA A 435 17.45 4.76 17.96
N GLY A 436 18.36 4.89 17.00
CA GLY A 436 19.77 4.51 17.11
C GLY A 436 20.06 3.03 16.91
N THR A 437 19.10 2.27 16.39
CA THR A 437 19.25 0.85 15.99
C THR A 437 19.27 0.74 14.48
N GLU A 438 20.38 0.20 13.93
CA GLU A 438 20.51 -0.14 12.52
C GLU A 438 19.99 -1.55 12.29
N TYR A 439 19.12 -1.75 11.29
CA TYR A 439 18.58 -3.05 10.92
C TYR A 439 18.12 -3.11 9.46
N ARG A 440 17.88 -4.32 8.96
CA ARG A 440 17.30 -4.57 7.64
C ARG A 440 15.83 -4.97 7.79
N PRO A 441 14.93 -4.41 6.96
CA PRO A 441 13.52 -4.77 6.99
C PRO A 441 13.29 -6.18 6.43
N TRP A 442 12.16 -6.77 6.80
CA TRP A 442 11.61 -7.90 6.07
C TRP A 442 11.14 -7.46 4.69
N MET A 443 11.57 -8.16 3.63
CA MET A 443 11.28 -7.81 2.24
C MET A 443 10.22 -8.72 1.64
N ILE A 444 9.24 -8.11 0.97
CA ILE A 444 8.18 -8.78 0.21
C ILE A 444 8.14 -8.16 -1.19
N TYR A 445 8.22 -9.00 -2.23
CA TYR A 445 8.11 -8.55 -3.61
C TYR A 445 6.78 -9.00 -4.23
N GLU A 446 5.98 -8.04 -4.72
CA GLU A 446 4.91 -8.40 -5.63
C GLU A 446 5.49 -8.65 -7.00
N ASP A 447 5.62 -9.92 -7.39
CA ASP A 447 6.20 -10.26 -8.67
C ASP A 447 5.26 -11.10 -9.53
N GLY A 448 4.74 -10.50 -10.59
CA GLY A 448 3.85 -11.12 -11.56
C GLY A 448 4.55 -11.89 -12.68
N ARG A 449 5.89 -11.96 -12.71
CA ARG A 449 6.66 -12.73 -13.70
C ARG A 449 6.26 -14.19 -13.81
N PRO A 450 5.73 -14.83 -12.75
CA PRO A 450 5.24 -16.20 -12.82
C PRO A 450 4.04 -16.44 -13.74
N TRP A 451 3.49 -15.44 -14.37
CA TRP A 451 2.50 -15.71 -15.40
C TRP A 451 3.15 -16.52 -16.52
N PRO A 452 2.86 -17.82 -16.62
CA PRO A 452 3.55 -18.69 -17.54
C PRO A 452 3.18 -18.28 -18.96
N GLN A 453 4.18 -18.02 -19.76
CA GLN A 453 3.95 -17.68 -21.16
C GLN A 453 3.75 -18.92 -22.02
N GLU A 454 4.33 -20.07 -21.70
CA GLU A 454 4.31 -21.26 -22.58
C GLU A 454 3.89 -22.58 -21.90
N ASP A 455 4.23 -22.85 -20.65
CA ASP A 455 4.08 -24.17 -20.02
C ASP A 455 3.34 -24.24 -18.69
N TRP A 456 2.86 -23.12 -18.15
CA TRP A 456 2.02 -23.04 -16.94
C TRP A 456 2.67 -23.64 -15.67
N GLU A 457 3.96 -23.77 -15.62
CA GLU A 457 4.71 -24.17 -14.43
C GLU A 457 5.03 -22.97 -13.55
N LEU A 458 4.11 -22.59 -12.67
CA LEU A 458 4.29 -21.50 -11.70
C LEU A 458 5.56 -21.68 -10.87
N THR A 459 5.84 -22.91 -10.47
CA THR A 459 6.97 -23.25 -9.61
C THR A 459 8.32 -22.85 -10.17
N SER A 460 8.53 -22.92 -11.49
CA SER A 460 9.85 -22.60 -12.07
C SER A 460 10.23 -21.14 -11.84
N THR A 461 9.29 -20.22 -11.97
CA THR A 461 9.57 -18.80 -11.83
C THR A 461 9.67 -18.37 -10.38
N TYR A 462 8.81 -18.85 -9.50
CA TYR A 462 8.92 -18.59 -8.06
C TYR A 462 10.22 -19.14 -7.47
N ARG A 463 10.65 -20.34 -7.87
CA ARG A 463 11.95 -20.88 -7.47
C ARG A 463 13.09 -19.95 -7.85
N THR A 464 13.07 -19.43 -9.07
CA THR A 464 14.12 -18.52 -9.53
C THR A 464 14.18 -17.25 -8.70
N LEU A 465 13.02 -16.68 -8.35
CA LEU A 465 12.93 -15.47 -7.51
C LEU A 465 13.40 -15.71 -6.08
N ILE A 466 13.00 -16.83 -5.47
CA ILE A 466 13.47 -17.22 -4.13
C ILE A 466 14.97 -17.51 -4.14
N GLU A 467 15.51 -18.15 -5.19
CA GLU A 467 16.96 -18.35 -5.34
C GLU A 467 17.73 -17.03 -5.51
N GLN A 468 17.15 -16.04 -6.19
CA GLN A 468 17.75 -14.72 -6.37
C GLN A 468 17.66 -13.85 -5.11
N HIS A 469 16.57 -13.97 -4.36
CA HIS A 469 16.28 -13.17 -3.16
C HIS A 469 15.94 -14.09 -1.97
N PRO A 470 16.93 -14.84 -1.42
CA PRO A 470 16.68 -15.92 -0.46
C PRO A 470 16.12 -15.44 0.90
N HIS A 471 16.18 -14.14 1.20
CA HIS A 471 15.65 -13.53 2.43
C HIS A 471 14.31 -12.83 2.22
N SER A 472 13.78 -12.80 0.99
CA SER A 472 12.55 -12.12 0.66
C SER A 472 11.39 -13.08 0.46
N PHE A 473 10.20 -12.55 0.65
CA PHE A 473 8.94 -13.23 0.40
C PHE A 473 8.35 -12.77 -0.92
N GLN A 474 7.63 -13.68 -1.55
CA GLN A 474 6.94 -13.40 -2.80
C GLN A 474 5.44 -13.24 -2.53
N TRP A 475 4.88 -12.18 -3.08
CA TRP A 475 3.46 -11.95 -3.13
C TRP A 475 2.96 -12.17 -4.56
N SER A 476 1.86 -12.87 -4.73
CA SER A 476 1.20 -13.00 -6.03
C SER A 476 -0.29 -13.26 -5.84
N PRO A 477 -1.16 -12.67 -6.68
CA PRO A 477 -2.61 -12.91 -6.63
C PRO A 477 -2.98 -14.39 -6.71
N VAL A 478 -2.13 -15.22 -7.32
CA VAL A 478 -2.41 -16.66 -7.51
C VAL A 478 -2.33 -17.48 -6.23
N THR A 479 -1.77 -16.92 -5.16
CA THR A 479 -1.62 -17.59 -3.85
C THR A 479 -2.77 -17.27 -2.88
N PHE A 480 -3.78 -16.50 -3.30
CA PHE A 480 -4.94 -16.12 -2.50
C PHE A 480 -6.20 -16.87 -2.90
N ALA A 481 -7.02 -17.26 -1.92
CA ALA A 481 -8.28 -17.98 -2.14
C ALA A 481 -9.24 -17.16 -3.01
N HIS A 482 -9.36 -15.88 -2.75
CA HIS A 482 -10.24 -14.96 -3.46
C HIS A 482 -9.58 -14.28 -4.67
N ASN A 483 -8.64 -14.95 -5.32
CA ASN A 483 -8.13 -14.48 -6.61
C ASN A 483 -9.25 -14.27 -7.66
N THR A 484 -10.38 -14.94 -7.49
CA THR A 484 -11.64 -14.60 -8.13
C THR A 484 -12.72 -14.77 -7.07
N PRO A 485 -13.47 -13.72 -6.69
CA PRO A 485 -14.46 -13.80 -5.63
C PRO A 485 -15.48 -14.92 -5.85
N ALA A 486 -15.98 -15.46 -4.76
CA ALA A 486 -16.95 -16.55 -4.77
C ALA A 486 -16.46 -17.85 -5.44
N LEU A 487 -15.17 -18.04 -5.59
CA LEU A 487 -14.61 -19.16 -6.32
C LEU A 487 -14.08 -20.28 -5.44
N LEU A 488 -14.91 -20.94 -4.75
CA LEU A 488 -14.56 -22.24 -4.18
C LEU A 488 -14.30 -23.26 -5.30
N THR A 489 -15.12 -23.27 -6.36
CA THR A 489 -14.96 -24.10 -7.55
C THR A 489 -13.62 -23.88 -8.25
N PHE A 490 -13.07 -22.68 -8.17
CA PHE A 490 -11.76 -22.37 -8.73
C PHE A 490 -10.66 -23.23 -8.09
N TRP A 491 -10.65 -23.33 -6.77
CA TRP A 491 -9.68 -24.15 -6.03
C TRP A 491 -9.86 -25.64 -6.30
N ALA A 492 -11.08 -26.11 -6.44
CA ALA A 492 -11.38 -27.47 -6.84
C ALA A 492 -10.78 -27.84 -8.20
N THR A 493 -10.82 -26.89 -9.16
CA THR A 493 -10.27 -27.06 -10.51
C THR A 493 -8.79 -26.73 -10.62
N LYS A 494 -8.19 -26.11 -9.61
CA LYS A 494 -6.80 -25.63 -9.57
C LYS A 494 -5.95 -26.39 -8.55
N TRP A 495 -6.29 -27.65 -8.29
CA TRP A 495 -5.54 -28.52 -7.38
C TRP A 495 -4.01 -28.43 -7.53
N TRP A 496 -3.53 -28.41 -8.75
CA TRP A 496 -2.10 -28.32 -9.04
C TRP A 496 -1.46 -27.08 -8.42
N ARG A 497 -2.19 -25.93 -8.39
CA ARG A 497 -1.71 -24.68 -7.80
C ARG A 497 -1.65 -24.77 -6.26
N VAL A 498 -2.72 -25.32 -5.66
CA VAL A 498 -2.76 -25.52 -4.20
C VAL A 498 -1.63 -26.44 -3.76
N ARG A 499 -1.36 -27.46 -4.55
CA ARG A 499 -0.27 -28.39 -4.30
C ARG A 499 1.10 -27.72 -4.41
N GLU A 500 1.31 -26.85 -5.41
CA GLU A 500 2.54 -26.07 -5.52
C GLU A 500 2.77 -25.17 -4.30
N VAL A 501 1.71 -24.49 -3.83
CA VAL A 501 1.78 -23.72 -2.58
C VAL A 501 2.13 -24.63 -1.40
N ALA A 502 1.55 -25.80 -1.30
CA ALA A 502 1.86 -26.75 -0.24
C ALA A 502 3.32 -27.24 -0.27
N ASP A 503 3.83 -27.53 -1.47
CA ASP A 503 5.16 -28.14 -1.69
C ASP A 503 6.32 -27.11 -1.61
N MET A 504 6.05 -25.80 -1.82
CA MET A 504 7.10 -24.76 -1.87
C MET A 504 6.57 -23.35 -1.58
N GLY A 505 5.71 -23.22 -0.60
CA GLY A 505 5.09 -21.96 -0.24
C GLY A 505 5.69 -21.24 0.96
N SER A 506 6.80 -21.76 1.54
CA SER A 506 7.37 -21.22 2.80
C SER A 506 7.76 -19.74 2.77
N GLN A 507 8.13 -19.24 1.60
CA GLN A 507 8.48 -17.83 1.38
C GLN A 507 7.42 -17.05 0.60
N TRP A 508 6.17 -17.48 0.62
CA TRP A 508 5.07 -16.79 -0.04
C TRP A 508 4.13 -16.15 0.96
N LEU A 509 3.60 -14.99 0.57
CA LEU A 509 2.34 -14.52 1.14
C LEU A 509 1.22 -15.32 0.49
N THR A 510 0.36 -15.88 1.32
CA THR A 510 -0.81 -16.63 0.93
C THR A 510 -2.03 -16.03 1.64
N GLY A 511 -3.18 -16.64 1.58
CA GLY A 511 -4.29 -16.25 2.44
C GLY A 511 -5.64 -16.22 1.75
N VAL A 512 -6.59 -15.59 2.41
CA VAL A 512 -7.96 -15.58 1.94
C VAL A 512 -8.17 -14.46 0.93
N ALA A 513 -7.78 -13.24 1.28
CA ALA A 513 -7.99 -12.05 0.44
C ALA A 513 -6.94 -10.96 0.69
N ASN A 514 -6.76 -10.11 -0.30
CA ASN A 514 -6.12 -8.80 -0.20
C ASN A 514 -6.89 -7.77 -1.04
N HIS A 515 -6.43 -6.51 -1.07
CA HIS A 515 -7.09 -5.43 -1.79
C HIS A 515 -7.31 -5.74 -3.28
N ASP A 516 -6.40 -6.47 -3.92
CA ASP A 516 -6.47 -6.85 -5.33
C ASP A 516 -7.44 -8.01 -5.56
N THR A 517 -7.41 -9.02 -4.72
CA THR A 517 -8.15 -10.28 -4.98
C THR A 517 -9.63 -10.15 -4.69
N VAL A 518 -10.06 -9.32 -3.74
CA VAL A 518 -11.49 -9.07 -3.45
C VAL A 518 -12.25 -8.43 -4.61
N ARG A 519 -11.57 -7.78 -5.55
CA ARG A 519 -12.17 -7.09 -6.69
C ARG A 519 -12.16 -7.87 -8.01
N ARG A 520 -11.42 -8.97 -8.08
CA ARG A 520 -11.23 -9.71 -9.34
C ARG A 520 -12.48 -10.37 -9.90
N GLY A 521 -13.56 -10.40 -9.15
CA GLY A 521 -14.88 -10.80 -9.62
C GLY A 521 -15.40 -9.95 -10.79
N SER A 522 -14.95 -8.70 -10.91
CA SER A 522 -15.29 -7.86 -12.07
C SER A 522 -14.80 -8.41 -13.42
N GLN A 523 -13.83 -9.31 -13.40
CA GLN A 523 -13.31 -10.00 -14.58
C GLN A 523 -14.12 -11.24 -14.95
N VAL A 524 -15.12 -11.61 -14.16
CA VAL A 524 -15.99 -12.76 -14.39
C VAL A 524 -17.31 -12.26 -14.97
N VAL A 525 -17.58 -12.57 -16.24
CA VAL A 525 -18.85 -12.25 -16.87
C VAL A 525 -19.89 -13.28 -16.45
N VAL A 526 -20.79 -12.88 -15.58
CA VAL A 526 -21.88 -13.74 -15.10
C VAL A 526 -22.77 -14.15 -16.28
N GLY A 527 -22.87 -15.46 -16.48
CA GLY A 527 -23.77 -16.03 -17.50
C GLY A 527 -23.18 -16.19 -18.91
N ASP A 528 -21.89 -15.91 -19.10
CA ASP A 528 -21.23 -16.29 -20.35
C ASP A 528 -20.88 -17.78 -20.32
N SER A 529 -21.23 -18.48 -21.39
CA SER A 529 -21.06 -19.95 -21.49
C SER A 529 -19.58 -20.40 -21.53
N TRP A 530 -18.68 -19.47 -21.75
CA TRP A 530 -17.23 -19.72 -21.75
C TRP A 530 -16.66 -19.70 -20.33
N ASP A 531 -17.13 -18.74 -19.55
CA ASP A 531 -16.82 -18.58 -18.17
C ASP A 531 -17.99 -19.13 -17.34
N ALA A 532 -18.25 -20.45 -17.47
CA ALA A 532 -19.26 -21.10 -16.64
C ALA A 532 -19.12 -20.55 -15.22
N PRO A 533 -20.23 -20.17 -14.55
CA PRO A 533 -20.16 -19.48 -13.28
C PRO A 533 -19.15 -20.19 -12.40
N GLN A 534 -18.10 -19.43 -12.10
CA GLN A 534 -17.03 -19.94 -11.27
C GLN A 534 -17.43 -19.80 -9.81
N GLU A 535 -18.58 -19.24 -9.55
CA GLU A 535 -19.21 -19.17 -8.25
C GLU A 535 -19.79 -20.52 -7.86
N ASN A 536 -19.64 -20.85 -6.60
CA ASN A 536 -20.31 -22.00 -6.05
C ASN A 536 -21.83 -21.71 -5.95
N PRO A 537 -22.68 -22.34 -6.79
CA PRO A 537 -24.11 -22.06 -6.82
C PRO A 537 -24.84 -22.50 -5.54
N ASN A 538 -24.15 -23.18 -4.62
CA ASN A 538 -24.72 -23.61 -3.34
C ASN A 538 -24.54 -22.56 -2.23
N LEU A 539 -23.76 -21.49 -2.46
CA LEU A 539 -23.49 -20.50 -1.41
C LEU A 539 -24.70 -19.60 -1.18
N ALA A 540 -25.29 -19.01 -2.23
CA ALA A 540 -26.44 -18.13 -2.11
C ALA A 540 -27.20 -17.98 -3.44
N ASP A 541 -28.36 -17.28 -3.39
CA ASP A 541 -29.26 -17.08 -4.52
C ASP A 541 -28.90 -15.87 -5.39
N ASP A 542 -28.08 -14.94 -4.88
CA ASP A 542 -27.63 -13.74 -5.60
C ASP A 542 -26.14 -13.45 -5.36
N MET A 543 -25.54 -12.57 -6.17
CA MET A 543 -24.12 -12.29 -6.16
C MET A 543 -23.63 -11.64 -4.88
N PRO A 544 -24.28 -10.60 -4.29
CA PRO A 544 -23.85 -10.03 -3.03
C PRO A 544 -23.81 -11.04 -1.89
N ALA A 545 -24.84 -11.86 -1.77
CA ALA A 545 -24.91 -12.90 -0.75
C ALA A 545 -23.92 -14.05 -1.00
N THR A 546 -23.65 -14.39 -2.28
CA THR A 546 -22.62 -15.36 -2.65
C THR A 546 -21.22 -14.85 -2.28
N LEU A 547 -20.93 -13.57 -2.51
CA LEU A 547 -19.67 -12.95 -2.14
C LEU A 547 -19.48 -12.90 -0.61
N ASP A 548 -20.53 -12.52 0.13
CA ASP A 548 -20.50 -12.53 1.60
C ASP A 548 -20.22 -13.94 2.15
N ALA A 549 -20.90 -14.96 1.60
CA ALA A 549 -20.65 -16.34 1.96
C ALA A 549 -19.25 -16.85 1.58
N ALA A 550 -18.68 -16.38 0.47
CA ALA A 550 -17.31 -16.69 0.07
C ALA A 550 -16.27 -16.09 1.03
N TYR A 551 -16.46 -14.84 1.45
CA TYR A 551 -15.61 -14.23 2.47
C TYR A 551 -15.78 -14.88 3.83
N ASN A 552 -16.99 -15.31 4.18
CA ASN A 552 -17.29 -16.06 5.40
C ASN A 552 -17.13 -17.56 5.15
N ASN A 553 -15.91 -17.99 4.82
CA ASN A 553 -15.60 -19.38 4.50
C ASN A 553 -14.61 -19.98 5.50
N PRO A 554 -15.10 -20.63 6.58
CA PRO A 554 -14.25 -21.27 7.57
C PRO A 554 -13.28 -22.30 6.98
N ALA A 555 -13.67 -23.03 5.92
CA ALA A 555 -12.79 -24.00 5.29
C ALA A 555 -11.57 -23.31 4.62
N SER A 556 -11.77 -22.19 3.93
CA SER A 556 -10.67 -21.41 3.37
C SER A 556 -9.76 -20.84 4.47
N SER A 557 -10.33 -20.22 5.50
CA SER A 557 -9.55 -19.68 6.63
C SER A 557 -8.70 -20.75 7.30
N MET A 558 -9.29 -21.91 7.63
CA MET A 558 -8.55 -23.01 8.25
C MET A 558 -7.52 -23.64 7.30
N LEU A 559 -7.80 -23.72 6.01
CA LEU A 559 -6.84 -24.22 5.02
C LEU A 559 -5.57 -23.35 4.98
N PHE A 560 -5.73 -22.03 4.86
CA PHE A 560 -4.60 -21.12 4.74
C PHE A 560 -3.86 -20.90 6.06
N HIS A 561 -4.58 -20.73 7.16
CA HIS A 561 -3.94 -20.47 8.45
C HIS A 561 -3.43 -21.75 9.16
N CYS A 562 -4.02 -22.90 8.91
CA CYS A 562 -3.74 -24.07 9.75
C CYS A 562 -3.11 -25.25 8.98
N LEU A 563 -3.08 -25.23 7.65
CA LEU A 563 -2.52 -26.34 6.86
C LEU A 563 -1.44 -25.86 5.89
N LEU A 564 -1.74 -24.86 5.04
CA LEU A 564 -0.81 -24.43 4.00
C LEU A 564 0.37 -23.62 4.56
N PRO A 565 1.54 -23.72 3.90
CA PRO A 565 2.74 -22.96 4.29
C PRO A 565 2.62 -21.46 3.97
N GLY A 566 3.71 -20.74 4.24
CA GLY A 566 3.82 -19.31 3.96
C GLY A 566 3.24 -18.43 5.05
N VAL A 567 2.99 -17.16 4.72
CA VAL A 567 2.40 -16.16 5.61
C VAL A 567 0.99 -15.87 5.13
N PRO A 568 -0.05 -16.37 5.79
CA PRO A 568 -1.43 -16.05 5.43
C PRO A 568 -1.73 -14.58 5.73
N MET A 569 -2.34 -13.92 4.74
CA MET A 569 -2.79 -12.54 4.80
C MET A 569 -4.31 -12.50 4.71
N ASP A 570 -4.91 -11.64 5.51
CA ASP A 570 -6.31 -11.23 5.40
C ASP A 570 -6.38 -9.74 5.08
N PHE A 571 -7.48 -9.31 4.48
CA PHE A 571 -7.76 -7.90 4.22
C PHE A 571 -8.88 -7.41 5.12
N LEU A 572 -8.66 -6.30 5.84
CA LEU A 572 -9.59 -5.83 6.87
C LEU A 572 -11.01 -5.59 6.33
N ASN A 573 -11.13 -4.98 5.12
CA ASN A 573 -12.44 -4.76 4.52
C ASN A 573 -13.17 -6.08 4.22
N ALA A 574 -12.45 -7.11 3.75
CA ALA A 574 -13.04 -8.43 3.55
C ALA A 574 -13.47 -9.07 4.88
N ASN A 575 -12.62 -9.04 5.90
CA ASN A 575 -12.94 -9.59 7.23
C ASN A 575 -14.18 -8.95 7.85
N MET A 576 -14.31 -7.65 7.73
CA MET A 576 -15.44 -6.88 8.25
C MET A 576 -16.67 -6.88 7.34
N ARG A 577 -16.64 -7.58 6.19
CA ARG A 577 -17.71 -7.53 5.18
C ARG A 577 -18.00 -6.12 4.67
N GLY A 578 -17.01 -5.25 4.76
CA GLY A 578 -17.07 -3.91 4.21
C GLY A 578 -16.88 -3.95 2.70
N PRO A 579 -17.56 -3.08 1.96
CA PRO A 579 -17.33 -2.93 0.53
C PRO A 579 -15.88 -2.52 0.23
N TRP A 580 -15.41 -2.93 -0.93
CA TRP A 580 -14.11 -2.51 -1.44
C TRP A 580 -14.16 -2.38 -2.96
N GLY A 581 -13.60 -1.31 -3.46
CA GLY A 581 -13.38 -1.06 -4.87
C GLY A 581 -12.23 -0.07 -5.01
N PHE A 582 -11.70 0.10 -6.21
CA PHE A 582 -10.65 1.09 -6.41
C PHE A 582 -11.18 2.50 -6.20
N ILE A 583 -10.53 3.20 -5.28
CA ILE A 583 -10.73 4.62 -5.03
C ILE A 583 -9.57 5.32 -5.72
N ARG A 584 -9.71 5.59 -7.02
CA ARG A 584 -8.67 6.21 -7.84
C ARG A 584 -8.82 7.71 -7.85
N ASP A 585 -7.70 8.43 -7.87
CA ASP A 585 -7.76 9.89 -7.97
C ASP A 585 -8.20 10.34 -9.36
N THR A 586 -8.80 11.53 -9.41
CA THR A 586 -9.22 12.20 -10.64
C THR A 586 -9.35 13.70 -10.39
N ASP A 587 -8.95 14.52 -11.34
CA ASP A 587 -9.02 15.99 -11.27
C ASP A 587 -9.16 16.62 -12.66
N ASP A 588 -9.15 17.96 -12.75
CA ASP A 588 -9.32 18.68 -14.01
C ASP A 588 -8.09 18.59 -14.95
N THR A 589 -6.94 18.20 -14.44
CA THR A 589 -5.69 18.14 -15.23
C THR A 589 -5.44 16.74 -15.75
N TRP A 590 -5.65 15.71 -14.90
CA TRP A 590 -5.33 14.31 -15.17
C TRP A 590 -6.55 13.54 -15.71
N ASN A 591 -6.34 12.30 -16.12
CA ASN A 591 -7.41 11.46 -16.64
C ASN A 591 -8.37 10.98 -15.55
N VAL A 592 -9.64 10.80 -15.92
CA VAL A 592 -10.63 10.12 -15.07
C VAL A 592 -10.28 8.64 -14.99
N LYS A 593 -10.08 8.12 -13.77
CA LYS A 593 -9.61 6.73 -13.55
C LYS A 593 -10.71 5.73 -13.20
N VAL A 594 -11.97 6.03 -13.49
CA VAL A 594 -13.10 5.10 -13.37
C VAL A 594 -13.18 4.24 -14.62
N VAL A 595 -12.90 2.96 -14.47
CA VAL A 595 -12.87 1.96 -15.55
C VAL A 595 -13.72 0.72 -15.21
N ALA A 596 -13.70 -0.30 -16.06
CA ALA A 596 -14.53 -1.51 -15.91
C ALA A 596 -14.37 -2.24 -14.58
N GLU A 597 -13.19 -2.16 -13.97
CA GLU A 597 -12.89 -2.82 -12.69
C GLU A 597 -13.71 -2.25 -11.53
N GLU A 598 -14.08 -0.98 -11.57
CA GLU A 598 -14.94 -0.35 -10.58
C GLU A 598 -16.41 -0.80 -10.67
N ALA A 599 -16.82 -1.35 -11.82
CA ALA A 599 -18.13 -1.97 -11.98
C ALA A 599 -18.36 -3.13 -11.00
N TYR A 600 -17.29 -3.77 -10.51
CA TYR A 600 -17.36 -4.84 -9.53
C TYR A 600 -18.17 -4.45 -8.28
N VAL A 601 -17.95 -3.28 -7.73
CA VAL A 601 -18.72 -2.80 -6.56
C VAL A 601 -20.21 -2.77 -6.84
N VAL A 602 -20.59 -2.24 -8.01
CA VAL A 602 -22.02 -2.09 -8.39
C VAL A 602 -22.68 -3.41 -8.73
N ASP A 603 -21.93 -4.34 -9.33
CA ASP A 603 -22.42 -5.65 -9.73
C ASP A 603 -22.47 -6.65 -8.55
N TRP A 604 -21.48 -6.62 -7.66
CA TRP A 604 -21.24 -7.68 -6.69
C TRP A 604 -21.48 -7.28 -5.24
N GLN A 605 -21.29 -6.01 -4.89
CA GLN A 605 -21.35 -5.58 -3.48
C GLN A 605 -22.56 -4.70 -3.16
N LEU A 606 -23.06 -3.96 -4.16
CA LEU A 606 -24.12 -2.99 -3.96
C LEU A 606 -25.49 -3.60 -4.25
N THR A 607 -26.42 -3.50 -3.28
CA THR A 607 -27.82 -3.87 -3.48
C THR A 607 -28.65 -2.63 -3.83
N ASP A 608 -29.87 -2.85 -4.38
CA ASP A 608 -30.81 -1.74 -4.63
C ASP A 608 -31.23 -1.05 -3.33
N GLU A 609 -31.36 -1.81 -2.22
CA GLU A 609 -31.68 -1.28 -0.90
C GLU A 609 -30.58 -0.37 -0.36
N THR A 610 -29.31 -0.81 -0.46
CA THR A 610 -28.16 -0.02 -0.03
C THR A 610 -27.99 1.25 -0.88
N PHE A 611 -28.21 1.14 -2.21
CA PHE A 611 -28.07 2.32 -3.07
C PHE A 611 -29.10 3.42 -2.75
N VAL A 612 -30.34 3.07 -2.40
CA VAL A 612 -31.37 4.06 -2.07
C VAL A 612 -31.23 4.63 -0.65
N ASP A 613 -30.40 4.05 0.21
CA ASP A 613 -30.10 4.59 1.53
C ASP A 613 -29.46 5.99 1.41
N ASP A 614 -30.00 6.96 2.14
CA ASP A 614 -29.57 8.36 2.07
C ASP A 614 -28.14 8.59 2.59
N ARG A 615 -27.57 7.64 3.34
CA ARG A 615 -26.18 7.70 3.84
C ARG A 615 -25.15 7.60 2.71
N PHE A 616 -25.45 6.81 1.67
CA PHE A 616 -24.51 6.45 0.64
C PHE A 616 -24.79 7.12 -0.71
N PHE A 617 -23.77 7.38 -1.48
CA PHE A 617 -23.81 7.90 -2.85
C PHE A 617 -24.50 9.25 -3.05
N PRO A 618 -24.39 10.24 -2.11
CA PRO A 618 -25.09 11.51 -2.24
C PRO A 618 -24.61 12.33 -3.44
N ARG A 619 -23.33 12.25 -3.80
CA ARG A 619 -22.75 13.01 -4.92
C ARG A 619 -23.18 12.41 -6.25
N LEU A 620 -23.11 11.10 -6.41
CA LEU A 620 -23.61 10.41 -7.61
C LEU A 620 -25.10 10.60 -7.80
N LYS A 621 -25.89 10.54 -6.73
CA LYS A 621 -27.33 10.87 -6.78
C LYS A 621 -27.57 12.32 -7.25
N SER A 622 -26.75 13.28 -6.83
CA SER A 622 -26.84 14.68 -7.28
C SER A 622 -26.52 14.87 -8.76
N LEU A 623 -25.75 13.95 -9.36
CA LEU A 623 -25.46 13.90 -10.80
C LEU A 623 -26.56 13.23 -11.63
N GLY A 624 -27.64 12.75 -10.99
CA GLY A 624 -28.79 12.16 -11.66
C GLY A 624 -28.90 10.64 -11.62
N PHE A 625 -28.03 9.95 -10.89
CA PHE A 625 -28.10 8.51 -10.69
C PHE A 625 -29.14 8.17 -9.61
N GLU A 626 -30.39 7.92 -10.04
CA GLU A 626 -31.50 7.62 -9.11
C GLU A 626 -31.58 6.13 -8.72
N THR A 627 -30.93 5.25 -9.50
CA THR A 627 -30.99 3.80 -9.32
C THR A 627 -29.61 3.17 -9.51
N ARG A 628 -29.37 2.06 -8.80
CA ARG A 628 -28.16 1.23 -8.99
C ARG A 628 -27.98 0.79 -10.44
N GLU A 629 -29.06 0.35 -11.09
CA GLU A 629 -29.03 -0.08 -12.48
C GLU A 629 -28.62 1.06 -13.44
N GLY A 630 -29.10 2.29 -13.22
CA GLY A 630 -28.68 3.45 -14.01
C GLY A 630 -27.19 3.77 -13.85
N LEU A 631 -26.65 3.64 -12.63
CA LEU A 631 -25.22 3.78 -12.35
C LEU A 631 -24.42 2.66 -13.03
N ARG A 632 -24.86 1.41 -12.90
CA ARG A 632 -24.25 0.23 -13.51
C ARG A 632 -24.14 0.36 -15.04
N GLU A 633 -25.25 0.70 -15.71
CA GLU A 633 -25.25 0.91 -17.16
C GLU A 633 -24.30 2.02 -17.59
N PHE A 634 -24.20 3.09 -16.81
CA PHE A 634 -23.30 4.19 -17.13
C PHE A 634 -21.84 3.78 -17.01
N ILE A 635 -21.44 3.14 -15.92
CA ILE A 635 -20.05 2.65 -15.71
C ILE A 635 -19.65 1.68 -16.83
N GLN A 636 -20.53 0.77 -17.21
CA GLN A 636 -20.27 -0.17 -18.30
C GLN A 636 -20.06 0.54 -19.63
N ARG A 637 -20.91 1.53 -19.97
CA ARG A 637 -20.73 2.35 -21.18
C ARG A 637 -19.47 3.20 -21.12
N LEU A 638 -19.11 3.71 -19.95
CA LEU A 638 -17.86 4.46 -19.73
C LEU A 638 -16.66 3.58 -20.05
N ALA A 639 -16.62 2.35 -19.53
CA ALA A 639 -15.55 1.39 -19.78
C ALA A 639 -15.43 1.02 -21.28
N ASP A 640 -16.54 0.69 -21.93
CA ASP A 640 -16.57 0.42 -23.37
C ASP A 640 -16.05 1.61 -24.19
N THR A 641 -16.33 2.83 -23.72
CA THR A 641 -15.93 4.07 -24.41
C THR A 641 -14.44 4.36 -24.20
N VAL A 642 -13.89 4.07 -23.04
CA VAL A 642 -12.43 4.15 -22.77
C VAL A 642 -11.67 3.28 -23.76
N GLU A 643 -12.04 2.01 -23.89
CA GLU A 643 -11.39 1.08 -24.82
C GLU A 643 -11.47 1.55 -26.28
N ALA A 644 -12.63 2.08 -26.68
CA ALA A 644 -12.86 2.53 -28.07
C ALA A 644 -12.16 3.85 -28.43
N THR A 645 -11.79 4.70 -27.45
CA THR A 645 -11.32 6.07 -27.68
C THR A 645 -9.91 6.35 -27.15
N ASP A 646 -9.23 5.31 -26.62
CA ASP A 646 -7.91 5.45 -26.01
C ASP A 646 -7.89 6.61 -24.98
N TYR A 647 -8.87 6.60 -24.09
CA TYR A 647 -9.03 7.56 -22.99
C TYR A 647 -9.19 9.05 -23.39
N HIS A 648 -9.58 9.33 -24.65
CA HIS A 648 -9.77 10.71 -25.10
C HIS A 648 -11.10 11.28 -24.58
N LEU A 649 -11.08 11.99 -23.45
CA LEU A 649 -12.24 12.43 -22.66
C LEU A 649 -13.29 13.21 -23.47
N GLU A 650 -12.89 14.13 -24.35
CA GLU A 650 -13.85 14.88 -25.19
C GLU A 650 -14.60 13.97 -26.18
N THR A 651 -13.91 12.95 -26.72
CA THR A 651 -14.53 11.97 -27.60
C THR A 651 -15.44 11.05 -26.79
N MET A 652 -15.01 10.61 -25.60
CA MET A 652 -15.82 9.82 -24.68
C MET A 652 -17.12 10.55 -24.33
N ALA A 653 -17.04 11.80 -23.90
CA ALA A 653 -18.20 12.64 -23.58
C ALA A 653 -19.19 12.72 -24.77
N THR A 654 -18.68 12.94 -25.99
CA THR A 654 -19.51 12.97 -27.23
C THR A 654 -20.21 11.64 -27.48
N VAL A 655 -19.50 10.51 -27.34
CA VAL A 655 -20.08 9.17 -27.54
C VAL A 655 -21.15 8.89 -26.49
N LEU A 656 -20.86 9.13 -25.20
CA LEU A 656 -21.79 8.91 -24.10
C LEU A 656 -23.04 9.76 -24.23
N SER A 657 -22.91 11.05 -24.60
CA SER A 657 -24.03 11.92 -24.92
C SER A 657 -24.95 11.33 -25.98
N THR A 658 -24.36 10.73 -27.01
CA THR A 658 -25.14 10.10 -28.11
C THR A 658 -25.91 8.85 -27.65
N LEU A 659 -25.38 8.13 -26.66
CA LEU A 659 -26.01 6.93 -26.10
C LEU A 659 -27.08 7.26 -25.06
N GLY A 660 -27.14 8.50 -24.59
CA GLY A 660 -28.00 8.97 -23.50
C GLY A 660 -27.49 8.52 -22.12
N THR A 661 -27.49 9.41 -21.14
CA THR A 661 -27.00 9.12 -19.78
C THR A 661 -27.89 9.76 -18.72
N PRO A 662 -27.89 9.25 -17.47
CA PRO A 662 -28.57 9.90 -16.35
C PRO A 662 -28.09 11.34 -16.08
N MET A 663 -26.85 11.66 -16.46
CA MET A 663 -26.24 12.98 -16.31
C MET A 663 -26.72 14.01 -17.34
N GLY A 664 -27.51 13.60 -18.38
CA GLY A 664 -28.03 14.45 -19.42
C GLY A 664 -27.58 14.08 -20.84
N ASP A 665 -28.09 14.86 -21.83
CA ASP A 665 -27.88 14.56 -23.25
C ASP A 665 -26.69 15.32 -23.88
N ASP A 666 -26.05 16.23 -23.13
CA ASP A 666 -24.94 17.10 -23.63
C ASP A 666 -23.78 17.11 -22.63
N LEU A 667 -23.06 15.99 -22.56
CA LEU A 667 -21.92 15.86 -21.66
C LEU A 667 -20.68 16.53 -22.25
N SER A 668 -19.91 17.14 -21.38
CA SER A 668 -18.54 17.60 -21.61
C SER A 668 -17.53 16.69 -20.88
N TYR A 669 -16.24 16.86 -21.21
CA TYR A 669 -15.18 16.18 -20.43
C TYR A 669 -15.21 16.56 -18.95
N LYS A 670 -15.66 17.78 -18.60
CA LYS A 670 -15.80 18.22 -17.20
C LYS A 670 -16.88 17.45 -16.44
N ASP A 671 -17.94 17.05 -17.12
CA ASP A 671 -18.98 16.22 -16.49
C ASP A 671 -18.47 14.82 -16.20
N LEU A 672 -17.60 14.27 -17.07
CA LEU A 672 -16.93 12.97 -16.80
C LEU A 672 -15.99 13.07 -15.60
N LYS A 673 -15.21 14.16 -15.49
CA LYS A 673 -14.37 14.40 -14.33
C LYS A 673 -15.17 14.60 -13.05
N ALA A 674 -16.27 15.33 -13.12
CA ALA A 674 -17.18 15.48 -11.99
C ALA A 674 -17.78 14.13 -11.55
N PHE A 675 -18.07 13.24 -12.51
CA PHE A 675 -18.46 11.86 -12.19
C PHE A 675 -17.33 11.11 -11.47
N GLY A 676 -16.09 11.15 -11.97
CA GLY A 676 -14.94 10.50 -11.35
C GLY A 676 -14.70 10.98 -9.92
N GLN A 677 -14.76 12.30 -9.69
CA GLN A 677 -14.64 12.89 -8.35
C GLN A 677 -15.77 12.47 -7.41
N ALA A 678 -17.01 12.45 -7.93
CA ALA A 678 -18.17 11.97 -7.16
C ALA A 678 -18.04 10.48 -6.83
N TRP A 679 -17.58 9.67 -7.78
CA TRP A 679 -17.33 8.25 -7.58
C TRP A 679 -16.27 8.03 -6.49
N MET A 680 -15.11 8.67 -6.60
CA MET A 680 -14.03 8.56 -5.64
C MET A 680 -14.49 8.90 -4.21
N ALA A 681 -15.16 10.04 -4.03
CA ALA A 681 -15.60 10.47 -2.71
C ALA A 681 -16.73 9.61 -2.13
N ASP A 682 -17.69 9.20 -2.95
CA ASP A 682 -18.80 8.34 -2.52
C ASP A 682 -18.34 6.90 -2.26
N MET A 683 -17.39 6.39 -3.04
CA MET A 683 -16.80 5.07 -2.80
C MET A 683 -15.96 5.03 -1.54
N HIS A 684 -15.19 6.06 -1.26
CA HIS A 684 -14.43 6.18 -0.02
C HIS A 684 -15.36 6.13 1.20
N GLU A 685 -16.45 6.90 1.17
CA GLU A 685 -17.45 6.89 2.24
C GLU A 685 -18.15 5.51 2.37
N TYR A 686 -18.52 4.88 1.25
CA TYR A 686 -19.16 3.57 1.24
C TYR A 686 -18.25 2.46 1.76
N ALA A 687 -16.96 2.52 1.43
CA ALA A 687 -15.96 1.55 1.89
C ALA A 687 -15.52 1.76 3.35
N ASN A 688 -15.92 2.87 4.01
CA ASN A 688 -15.52 3.15 5.38
C ASN A 688 -16.11 2.15 6.37
N LEU A 689 -15.25 1.43 7.06
CA LEU A 689 -15.61 0.31 7.94
C LEU A 689 -16.41 0.72 9.19
N SER A 690 -16.43 2.02 9.54
CA SER A 690 -17.25 2.50 10.65
C SER A 690 -18.75 2.25 10.43
N HIS A 691 -19.20 2.24 9.17
CA HIS A 691 -20.58 1.94 8.82
C HIS A 691 -20.98 0.48 9.02
N TRP A 692 -20.00 -0.43 9.08
CA TRP A 692 -20.18 -1.88 9.12
C TRP A 692 -19.83 -2.49 10.49
N THR A 693 -19.41 -1.68 11.47
CA THR A 693 -19.03 -2.16 12.81
C THR A 693 -20.17 -2.79 13.59
N ALA A 694 -21.40 -2.31 13.40
CA ALA A 694 -22.58 -2.82 14.11
C ALA A 694 -23.07 -4.16 13.54
N ASP A 695 -22.68 -4.52 12.31
CA ASP A 695 -23.14 -5.71 11.60
C ASP A 695 -22.19 -6.91 11.80
N GLN A 696 -21.17 -6.77 12.66
CA GLN A 696 -20.20 -7.84 12.91
C GLN A 696 -20.81 -8.95 13.78
N ASP A 697 -20.75 -10.17 13.27
CA ASP A 697 -21.22 -11.37 13.96
C ASP A 697 -20.24 -11.80 15.07
N ASP A 698 -20.76 -12.03 16.28
CA ASP A 698 -19.95 -12.35 17.45
C ASP A 698 -19.30 -13.73 17.36
N ASP A 699 -20.07 -14.76 16.94
CA ASP A 699 -19.59 -16.15 16.83
C ASP A 699 -18.54 -16.26 15.70
N ARG A 700 -18.79 -15.63 14.56
CA ARG A 700 -17.87 -15.60 13.42
C ARG A 700 -16.54 -14.95 13.79
N THR A 701 -16.58 -13.74 14.35
CA THR A 701 -15.35 -13.01 14.67
C THR A 701 -14.55 -13.67 15.79
N ALA A 702 -15.23 -14.35 16.71
CA ALA A 702 -14.57 -15.16 17.73
C ALA A 702 -13.88 -16.40 17.12
N PHE A 703 -14.53 -17.06 16.16
CA PHE A 703 -13.94 -18.20 15.43
C PHE A 703 -12.73 -17.74 14.57
N ASP A 704 -12.88 -16.66 13.80
CA ASP A 704 -11.79 -16.12 12.96
C ASP A 704 -10.57 -15.75 13.81
N LEU A 705 -10.79 -15.15 14.98
CA LEU A 705 -9.70 -14.87 15.93
C LEU A 705 -9.04 -16.17 16.43
N ALA A 706 -9.83 -17.18 16.80
CA ALA A 706 -9.30 -18.46 17.26
C ALA A 706 -8.44 -19.17 16.18
N VAL A 707 -8.82 -19.06 14.90
CA VAL A 707 -8.02 -19.58 13.75
C VAL A 707 -6.66 -18.88 13.67
N ARG A 708 -6.64 -17.56 13.82
CA ARG A 708 -5.40 -16.76 13.78
C ARG A 708 -4.49 -17.04 14.98
N GLU A 709 -5.07 -17.11 16.20
CA GLU A 709 -4.33 -17.49 17.42
C GLU A 709 -3.76 -18.90 17.30
N PHE A 710 -4.54 -19.84 16.73
CA PHE A 710 -4.05 -21.20 16.46
C PHE A 710 -2.80 -21.21 15.57
N ARG A 711 -2.77 -20.36 14.53
CA ARG A 711 -1.60 -20.17 13.66
C ARG A 711 -0.45 -19.52 14.41
N HIS A 712 -0.75 -18.47 15.21
CA HIS A 712 0.29 -17.72 15.94
C HIS A 712 1.05 -18.63 16.94
N ASP A 713 0.35 -19.52 17.61
CA ASP A 713 0.94 -20.51 18.52
C ASP A 713 1.82 -21.56 17.80
N ARG A 714 1.75 -21.63 16.47
CA ARG A 714 2.41 -22.66 15.63
C ARG A 714 3.17 -22.04 14.46
N PRO A 715 4.20 -21.20 14.68
CA PRO A 715 4.96 -20.56 13.60
C PRO A 715 5.61 -21.55 12.64
N TRP A 716 5.82 -22.79 13.09
CA TRP A 716 6.34 -23.87 12.27
C TRP A 716 5.41 -24.26 11.09
N LEU A 717 4.14 -23.91 11.11
CA LEU A 717 3.22 -24.12 9.99
C LEU A 717 3.62 -23.31 8.74
N ARG A 718 4.52 -22.33 8.87
CA ARG A 718 5.06 -21.57 7.72
C ARG A 718 5.90 -22.43 6.75
N ARG A 719 6.52 -23.52 7.23
CA ARG A 719 7.36 -24.39 6.39
C ARG A 719 6.52 -25.21 5.38
N ASP A 720 7.17 -25.66 4.30
CA ASP A 720 6.54 -26.48 3.27
C ASP A 720 5.95 -27.79 3.84
N VAL A 721 4.88 -28.28 3.22
CA VAL A 721 4.27 -29.56 3.56
C VAL A 721 5.13 -30.67 2.99
N GLY A 722 5.45 -31.67 3.79
CA GLY A 722 6.27 -32.80 3.39
C GLY A 722 7.77 -32.66 3.68
N GLU A 723 8.17 -31.62 4.43
CA GLU A 723 9.53 -31.59 5.01
C GLU A 723 9.76 -32.74 5.99
N ALA A 724 8.71 -33.15 6.71
CA ALA A 724 8.70 -34.40 7.46
C ALA A 724 8.10 -35.54 6.61
N ASP A 725 8.72 -36.76 6.63
CA ASP A 725 8.23 -37.92 5.87
C ASP A 725 6.81 -38.33 6.24
N SER A 726 6.33 -37.94 7.43
CA SER A 726 4.96 -38.19 7.94
C SER A 726 3.93 -37.25 7.36
N GLU A 727 4.32 -36.09 6.82
CA GLU A 727 3.40 -35.08 6.31
C GLU A 727 2.82 -35.45 4.96
N LEU A 728 1.57 -35.04 4.75
CA LEU A 728 0.90 -35.18 3.44
C LEU A 728 -0.08 -34.04 3.20
N PHE A 729 -0.38 -33.77 1.94
CA PHE A 729 -1.47 -32.95 1.49
C PHE A 729 -2.12 -33.57 0.27
N ASP A 730 -3.44 -33.83 0.33
CA ASP A 730 -4.18 -34.45 -0.75
C ASP A 730 -5.65 -33.99 -0.78
N TYR A 731 -6.42 -34.43 -1.77
CA TYR A 731 -7.84 -34.13 -1.89
C TYR A 731 -8.64 -35.36 -2.37
N ARG A 732 -9.94 -35.33 -2.08
CA ARG A 732 -10.90 -36.35 -2.55
C ARG A 732 -12.14 -35.66 -3.14
N HIS A 733 -12.74 -36.35 -4.10
CA HIS A 733 -14.08 -36.04 -4.63
C HIS A 733 -15.08 -37.10 -4.15
N PRO A 734 -15.60 -36.98 -2.91
CA PRO A 734 -16.54 -37.98 -2.37
C PRO A 734 -17.80 -38.12 -3.23
N THR A 735 -18.26 -37.01 -3.79
CA THR A 735 -19.36 -36.95 -4.75
C THR A 735 -19.06 -35.94 -5.86
N ARG A 736 -19.86 -35.94 -6.93
CA ARG A 736 -19.70 -34.97 -8.01
C ARG A 736 -19.96 -33.54 -7.47
N GLY A 737 -19.03 -32.63 -7.67
CA GLY A 737 -19.12 -31.24 -7.24
C GLY A 737 -18.77 -31.02 -5.78
N THR A 738 -18.21 -32.02 -5.10
CA THR A 738 -17.72 -31.92 -3.72
C THR A 738 -16.20 -32.08 -3.73
N VAL A 739 -15.50 -31.17 -3.03
CA VAL A 739 -14.04 -31.17 -2.90
C VAL A 739 -13.67 -31.15 -1.42
N LEU A 740 -13.10 -32.25 -0.96
CA LEU A 740 -12.56 -32.39 0.38
C LEU A 740 -11.02 -32.32 0.29
N TYR A 741 -10.43 -31.25 0.80
CA TYR A 741 -8.99 -31.21 1.08
C TYR A 741 -8.70 -31.80 2.47
N TYR A 742 -7.57 -32.48 2.60
CA TYR A 742 -7.09 -32.96 3.88
C TYR A 742 -5.56 -33.03 3.90
N GLY A 743 -4.99 -32.92 5.09
CA GLY A 743 -3.55 -32.99 5.24
C GLY A 743 -3.09 -33.22 6.65
N LEU A 744 -1.92 -33.79 6.78
CA LEU A 744 -1.22 -34.07 8.01
C LEU A 744 0.02 -33.19 8.12
N ARG A 745 0.13 -32.43 9.21
CA ARG A 745 1.32 -31.63 9.56
C ARG A 745 1.93 -32.17 10.85
N GLU A 746 3.24 -32.06 10.98
CA GLU A 746 3.99 -32.47 12.16
C GLU A 746 4.94 -31.36 12.64
N SER A 747 4.95 -31.06 13.94
CA SER A 747 5.87 -30.10 14.51
C SER A 747 7.33 -30.56 14.29
N PRO A 748 8.30 -29.61 14.15
CA PRO A 748 9.73 -29.96 13.99
C PRO A 748 10.31 -30.77 15.16
N ALA A 749 9.71 -30.64 16.36
CA ALA A 749 10.07 -31.40 17.54
C ALA A 749 9.49 -32.83 17.54
N GLY A 750 8.52 -33.11 16.67
CA GLY A 750 7.81 -34.37 16.61
C GLY A 750 6.90 -34.64 17.82
N ASP A 751 6.50 -33.59 18.51
CA ASP A 751 5.66 -33.65 19.73
C ASP A 751 4.18 -33.31 19.48
N GLU A 752 3.87 -32.80 18.28
CA GLU A 752 2.50 -32.48 17.87
C GLU A 752 2.27 -32.89 16.42
N GLN A 753 1.12 -33.51 16.15
CA GLN A 753 0.61 -33.71 14.79
C GLN A 753 -0.78 -33.08 14.65
N LEU A 754 -1.03 -32.48 13.49
CA LEU A 754 -2.31 -31.88 13.13
C LEU A 754 -2.87 -32.56 11.89
N LEU A 755 -4.12 -33.04 11.97
CA LEU A 755 -4.88 -33.53 10.82
C LEU A 755 -5.99 -32.54 10.51
N VAL A 756 -5.94 -31.95 9.33
CA VAL A 756 -6.93 -30.97 8.84
C VAL A 756 -7.80 -31.61 7.77
N ALA A 757 -9.10 -31.43 7.86
CA ALA A 757 -10.06 -31.78 6.81
C ALA A 757 -10.97 -30.61 6.50
N ALA A 758 -11.10 -30.21 5.21
CA ALA A 758 -11.83 -29.06 4.75
C ALA A 758 -12.72 -29.42 3.55
N ASN A 759 -14.04 -29.38 3.75
CA ASN A 759 -15.01 -29.45 2.67
C ASN A 759 -15.10 -28.09 2.00
N MET A 760 -14.27 -27.89 0.97
CA MET A 760 -14.12 -26.59 0.29
C MET A 760 -15.37 -26.19 -0.49
N GLU A 761 -16.12 -27.14 -0.99
CA GLU A 761 -17.40 -26.90 -1.62
C GLU A 761 -18.19 -28.21 -1.83
N GLY A 762 -19.50 -28.13 -1.87
CA GLY A 762 -20.41 -29.18 -2.38
C GLY A 762 -21.29 -29.78 -1.33
N GLN A 763 -21.58 -31.06 -1.48
CA GLN A 763 -22.48 -31.80 -0.58
C GLN A 763 -21.81 -32.11 0.76
N PRO A 764 -22.59 -32.33 1.84
CA PRO A 764 -22.07 -32.78 3.10
C PRO A 764 -21.19 -34.03 2.98
N VAL A 765 -20.11 -34.08 3.76
CA VAL A 765 -19.11 -35.14 3.74
C VAL A 765 -18.87 -35.64 5.15
N GLU A 766 -18.97 -36.98 5.32
CA GLU A 766 -18.56 -37.62 6.55
C GLU A 766 -17.04 -37.78 6.59
N VAL A 767 -16.44 -37.29 7.66
CA VAL A 767 -14.98 -37.38 7.91
C VAL A 767 -14.72 -37.88 9.34
N SER A 768 -13.61 -38.61 9.49
CA SER A 768 -12.97 -38.90 10.77
C SER A 768 -11.51 -39.26 10.53
N PRO A 769 -10.63 -39.20 11.55
CA PRO A 769 -9.27 -39.69 11.41
C PRO A 769 -9.21 -41.12 10.86
N ALA A 770 -10.10 -42.01 11.30
CA ALA A 770 -10.15 -43.37 10.81
C ALA A 770 -10.55 -43.52 9.32
N ILE A 771 -11.45 -42.65 8.83
CA ILE A 771 -11.80 -42.59 7.38
C ILE A 771 -10.64 -42.07 6.55
N LEU A 772 -9.92 -41.07 7.06
CA LEU A 772 -8.79 -40.47 6.37
C LEU A 772 -7.54 -41.36 6.44
N ALA A 773 -7.41 -42.19 7.49
CA ALA A 773 -6.34 -43.18 7.68
C ALA A 773 -6.36 -44.35 6.67
N GLU A 774 -7.35 -44.38 5.73
CA GLU A 774 -7.22 -45.22 4.52
C GLU A 774 -5.98 -44.82 3.71
N ASP A 775 -5.43 -43.64 3.91
CA ASP A 775 -4.08 -43.23 3.56
C ASP A 775 -3.11 -43.74 4.63
N GLU A 776 -2.19 -44.63 4.25
CA GLU A 776 -1.27 -45.29 5.18
C GLU A 776 -0.37 -44.38 6.02
N GLN A 777 -0.31 -43.04 5.67
CA GLN A 777 0.48 -42.05 6.39
C GLN A 777 -0.26 -41.47 7.61
N ILE A 778 -1.60 -41.54 7.66
CA ILE A 778 -2.40 -40.94 8.74
C ILE A 778 -2.61 -41.99 9.84
N PRO A 779 -2.16 -41.74 11.08
CA PRO A 779 -2.47 -42.59 12.22
C PRO A 779 -3.99 -42.70 12.49
N ASP A 780 -4.46 -43.85 12.90
CA ASP A 780 -5.90 -44.13 13.10
C ASP A 780 -6.43 -43.85 14.51
N ASP A 781 -5.56 -43.54 15.49
CA ASP A 781 -5.89 -43.30 16.88
C ASP A 781 -5.12 -42.17 17.56
N GLY A 782 -5.56 -41.76 18.73
CA GLY A 782 -4.91 -40.70 19.55
C GLY A 782 -5.33 -39.28 19.21
N TRP A 783 -6.36 -39.09 18.41
CA TRP A 783 -6.81 -37.77 17.97
C TRP A 783 -7.85 -37.11 18.90
N GLU A 784 -7.66 -35.81 19.14
CA GLU A 784 -8.60 -34.90 19.79
C GLU A 784 -8.94 -33.74 18.88
N VAL A 785 -10.17 -33.24 18.95
CA VAL A 785 -10.52 -32.02 18.16
C VAL A 785 -9.83 -30.81 18.75
N ALA A 786 -8.99 -30.14 17.92
CA ALA A 786 -8.28 -28.90 18.29
C ALA A 786 -9.08 -27.66 17.90
N LEU A 787 -9.70 -27.67 16.71
CA LEU A 787 -10.48 -26.54 16.19
C LEU A 787 -11.55 -27.07 15.22
N ALA A 788 -12.75 -26.50 15.26
CA ALA A 788 -13.83 -26.86 14.35
C ALA A 788 -14.57 -25.60 13.87
N ALA A 789 -14.96 -25.62 12.60
CA ALA A 789 -15.78 -24.54 12.03
C ALA A 789 -17.12 -24.40 12.75
N PRO A 790 -17.75 -23.22 12.79
CA PRO A 790 -19.08 -23.03 13.38
C PRO A 790 -20.10 -24.03 12.83
N GLY A 791 -20.88 -24.61 13.72
CA GLY A 791 -21.92 -25.59 13.39
C GLY A 791 -21.42 -27.02 13.16
N VAL A 792 -20.14 -27.30 13.22
CA VAL A 792 -19.57 -28.65 13.25
C VAL A 792 -19.74 -29.23 14.63
N ASP A 793 -20.28 -30.46 14.74
CA ASP A 793 -20.44 -31.15 16.01
C ASP A 793 -19.08 -31.65 16.53
N SER A 794 -18.45 -30.83 17.34
CA SER A 794 -17.17 -31.15 17.97
C SER A 794 -17.23 -32.03 19.19
N GLU A 795 -18.42 -32.25 19.78
CA GLU A 795 -18.59 -33.14 20.94
C GLU A 795 -18.46 -34.64 20.56
N ALA A 796 -18.60 -34.94 19.27
CA ALA A 796 -18.33 -36.25 18.70
C ALA A 796 -16.84 -36.65 18.65
N GLY A 797 -15.95 -35.83 19.18
CA GLY A 797 -14.53 -35.74 18.93
C GLY A 797 -13.59 -36.76 19.58
N THR A 798 -13.83 -38.07 19.44
CA THR A 798 -12.80 -39.07 19.69
C THR A 798 -12.48 -39.85 18.41
N ASP A 799 -11.34 -40.49 18.34
CA ASP A 799 -10.72 -41.18 17.16
C ASP A 799 -11.70 -41.88 16.19
N ALA A 800 -12.84 -42.34 16.65
CA ALA A 800 -13.80 -43.08 15.84
C ALA A 800 -15.10 -42.28 15.52
N ALA A 801 -15.24 -41.08 16.04
CA ALA A 801 -16.47 -40.31 15.83
C ALA A 801 -16.44 -39.69 14.40
N VAL A 802 -17.47 -40.04 13.64
CA VAL A 802 -17.69 -39.47 12.30
C VAL A 802 -18.32 -38.10 12.44
N VAL A 803 -17.73 -37.10 11.84
CA VAL A 803 -18.21 -35.73 11.77
C VAL A 803 -18.70 -35.44 10.35
N GLU A 804 -19.87 -34.81 10.21
CA GLU A 804 -20.37 -34.35 8.92
C GLU A 804 -19.98 -32.90 8.70
N LEU A 805 -19.17 -32.65 7.69
CA LEU A 805 -18.81 -31.31 7.24
C LEU A 805 -19.76 -30.85 6.13
N GLN A 806 -20.46 -29.76 6.37
CA GLN A 806 -21.28 -29.07 5.35
C GLN A 806 -20.35 -28.32 4.36
N ASP A 807 -20.96 -27.72 3.33
CA ASP A 807 -20.26 -26.80 2.41
C ASP A 807 -19.49 -25.73 3.22
N SER A 808 -18.22 -25.48 2.84
CA SER A 808 -17.36 -24.46 3.46
C SER A 808 -17.01 -24.68 4.95
N GLN A 809 -17.12 -25.93 5.44
CA GLN A 809 -16.75 -26.28 6.80
C GLN A 809 -15.45 -27.09 6.86
N ALA A 810 -14.72 -26.93 7.96
CA ALA A 810 -13.49 -27.67 8.23
C ALA A 810 -13.37 -28.05 9.72
N ILE A 811 -12.46 -28.98 9.99
CA ILE A 811 -12.12 -29.44 11.32
C ILE A 811 -10.63 -29.77 11.40
N ILE A 812 -10.04 -29.53 12.55
CA ILE A 812 -8.67 -29.89 12.87
C ILE A 812 -8.67 -30.83 14.06
N TRP A 813 -8.00 -31.94 13.92
CA TRP A 813 -7.63 -32.80 15.03
C TRP A 813 -6.15 -32.60 15.34
N GLN A 814 -5.79 -32.73 16.62
CA GLN A 814 -4.43 -32.76 17.12
C GLN A 814 -4.16 -34.06 17.85
N ARG A 815 -2.90 -34.45 17.89
CA ARG A 815 -2.44 -35.57 18.72
C ARG A 815 -0.98 -35.34 19.16
N GLU A 816 -0.61 -35.93 20.29
CA GLU A 816 0.77 -36.12 20.72
C GLU A 816 1.24 -37.51 20.22
N PRO A 817 2.23 -37.61 19.31
CA PRO A 817 2.67 -38.86 18.70
C PRO A 817 3.24 -39.90 19.68
#